data_b630cea5c62988e5ac0520d70f50999b
#
_entry.id   b630cea5c62988e5ac0520d70f50999b
#
_cell.length_a   1.000
_cell.length_b   1.000
_cell.length_c   1.000
_cell.angle_alpha   90.00
_cell.angle_beta   90.00
_cell.angle_gamma   90.00
#
_symmetry.space_group_name_H-M   'P 1'
#
loop_
_entity.id
_entity.type
_entity.pdbx_description
1 polymer ?
#
loop_
_entity_poly.entity_id
_entity_poly.type
_entity_poly.pdbx_seq_one_letter_code
_entity_poly.pdbx_strand_id
1 'polypeptide(L)'
;MKGNNPGFLHGRQSERAVLDRHLAKVRDGHSAVLVLRGEAGIGKSALLEYVAETAENCTLVRAAGVEAEMELAFGGLHQLCAPFLDRLGHLPDPQRTALETAFGLSAGTPPDRFLVGLAVLSLLADAADETPLICLVDDVQWLDRVSAQIVGFVARRLMAERVGLIFAVREADGERALQGLPELTLGGLSEPDARALLTSVLPGRFDEPVRSRILSEARGNPLALLELPRSTSAAELAGGYASPSMGPLVGRLEHNFSLRVEQLPPQTRRLLLLAAAEPVGDVSLLRRAADILGVSMSEATPAVTANLLEVRTRVQFRHPLVRSAVYRAAGPAERREVHRALAEATDARSDPDRRAWHLARAAAEPDEAVADELVRSADRAQARGGIAASAAFLERAAELTPDPSRRRTRALAAARAKYLAGAFDAALELLNVAEMGALDDLQHAQASLLRGQITFGSRSAGATVPLLLTAAREFEPLDAGVARETYRDAFYAALTAGRVSSGPGLEEVARAARTTPPTAQPGPTDLFLDGLALATTDGYAAGAPMLRRALNTLRCGGFTVEQSLGWLPFACRMAHGVWGFDSWSTLSAKLVRLARETGTLSVLPSALLLRLSNRVFAGDLDDADSLAAEAVTIGEATGSHFLAHYGALVIEPWRGRETETLRAIGTITGDRTLSGEGKALTAPQWALAVLYNGLGRYEEACAAAAKGCEYPQELGLALSSLVELVEAAARSGKRDLAVEAAGRLATICQASGTAWATGTSAAARALISEGDTADALYREAIARLESTPVRTALARTRLLYGEWLSRENRRAEARDQLALAHEILDRAGAEAFAERARRELEAAGETVRRRDTGTEQALTPQEAQIARLAAEGLTNLEIGAQLFLSPHTVEWHLRKVFTKLGIRSRKQLDAVLPGGAATLV
;
A
#
# COMPACT_ATOMS: atom_id res chain seq x y z
N MET A 1 20.17 47.47 10.08
CA MET A 1 20.21 48.08 8.73
C MET A 1 19.37 47.23 7.80
N LYS A 2 18.34 47.83 7.20
CA LYS A 2 17.43 47.24 6.20
C LYS A 2 18.26 46.78 5.00
N GLY A 3 18.03 45.59 4.51
CA GLY A 3 18.53 45.23 3.22
C GLY A 3 18.70 43.74 2.97
N ASN A 4 17.62 42.95 2.97
CA ASN A 4 17.53 41.89 1.99
C ASN A 4 16.18 42.07 1.29
N ASN A 5 16.25 42.60 0.09
CA ASN A 5 15.05 42.83 -0.74
C ASN A 5 14.57 41.42 -1.22
N PRO A 6 13.36 40.95 -0.89
CA PRO A 6 12.88 39.62 -1.19
C PRO A 6 12.50 39.39 -2.67
N GLY A 7 13.10 40.09 -3.57
CA GLY A 7 12.57 40.30 -4.92
C GLY A 7 13.33 39.70 -6.12
N PHE A 8 14.47 39.06 -6.00
CA PHE A 8 15.20 38.61 -7.19
C PHE A 8 15.67 37.15 -7.15
N LEU A 9 14.75 36.23 -7.41
CA LEU A 9 15.13 34.94 -7.97
C LEU A 9 15.49 35.14 -9.46
N HIS A 10 16.79 35.29 -9.75
CA HIS A 10 17.25 35.45 -11.12
C HIS A 10 16.86 34.24 -11.98
N GLY A 11 16.25 34.49 -13.15
CA GLY A 11 16.00 33.48 -14.17
C GLY A 11 15.01 32.39 -13.81
N ARG A 12 14.08 32.60 -12.85
CA ARG A 12 13.08 31.63 -12.40
C ARG A 12 11.65 32.06 -12.67
N GLN A 13 11.42 32.86 -13.73
CA GLN A 13 10.08 33.40 -14.04
C GLN A 13 9.08 32.30 -14.38
N SER A 14 9.49 31.26 -15.13
CA SER A 14 8.65 30.11 -15.49
C SER A 14 8.23 29.31 -14.28
N GLU A 15 9.17 29.01 -13.39
CA GLU A 15 8.93 28.25 -12.16
C GLU A 15 8.04 29.02 -11.18
N ARG A 16 8.29 30.33 -11.03
CA ARG A 16 7.42 31.22 -10.23
C ARG A 16 6.00 31.24 -10.77
N ALA A 17 5.81 31.37 -12.09
CA ALA A 17 4.49 31.35 -12.70
C ALA A 17 3.74 29.99 -12.45
N VAL A 18 4.46 28.87 -12.35
CA VAL A 18 3.86 27.60 -11.95
C VAL A 18 3.42 27.64 -10.51
N LEU A 19 4.27 28.11 -9.59
CA LEU A 19 3.97 28.21 -8.16
C LEU A 19 2.81 29.18 -7.89
N ASP A 20 2.78 30.33 -8.58
CA ASP A 20 1.70 31.30 -8.46
C ASP A 20 0.35 30.70 -8.88
N ARG A 21 0.32 29.89 -9.95
CA ARG A 21 -0.89 29.16 -10.34
C ARG A 21 -1.33 28.14 -9.29
N HIS A 22 -0.38 27.47 -8.61
CA HIS A 22 -0.70 26.54 -7.51
C HIS A 22 -1.29 27.28 -6.32
N LEU A 23 -0.71 28.44 -5.94
CA LEU A 23 -1.25 29.28 -4.88
C LEU A 23 -2.64 29.80 -5.22
N ALA A 24 -2.87 30.25 -6.47
CA ALA A 24 -4.18 30.69 -6.93
C ALA A 24 -5.24 29.58 -6.81
N LYS A 25 -4.92 28.35 -7.26
CA LYS A 25 -5.82 27.20 -7.13
C LYS A 25 -6.25 26.95 -5.69
N VAL A 26 -5.29 27.02 -4.74
CA VAL A 26 -5.59 26.78 -3.32
C VAL A 26 -6.47 27.88 -2.75
N ARG A 27 -6.23 29.15 -3.13
CA ARG A 27 -7.09 30.30 -2.75
C ARG A 27 -8.49 30.18 -3.34
N ASP A 28 -8.62 29.63 -4.54
CA ASP A 28 -9.90 29.42 -5.24
C ASP A 28 -10.66 28.18 -4.70
N GLY A 29 -10.17 27.54 -3.65
CA GLY A 29 -10.86 26.43 -2.99
C GLY A 29 -10.53 25.04 -3.50
N HIS A 30 -9.44 24.87 -4.25
CA HIS A 30 -9.01 23.59 -4.79
C HIS A 30 -7.67 23.13 -4.19
N SER A 31 -7.44 21.83 -4.14
CA SER A 31 -6.15 21.30 -3.74
C SER A 31 -5.10 21.44 -4.84
N ALA A 32 -3.85 21.61 -4.45
CA ALA A 32 -2.70 21.66 -5.36
C ALA A 32 -1.50 20.92 -4.80
N VAL A 33 -0.89 20.06 -5.61
CA VAL A 33 0.31 19.31 -5.23
C VAL A 33 1.39 19.53 -6.27
N LEU A 34 2.63 19.75 -5.84
CA LEU A 34 3.77 19.95 -6.72
C LEU A 34 5.06 19.41 -6.09
N VAL A 35 5.86 18.68 -6.86
CA VAL A 35 7.19 18.21 -6.48
C VAL A 35 8.24 19.03 -7.24
N LEU A 36 9.07 19.77 -6.52
CA LEU A 36 10.24 20.46 -7.05
C LEU A 36 11.43 19.49 -7.04
N ARG A 37 11.87 19.06 -8.21
CA ARG A 37 12.99 18.13 -8.38
C ARG A 37 14.21 18.82 -8.99
N GLY A 38 15.41 18.51 -8.50
CA GLY A 38 16.63 19.05 -9.09
C GLY A 38 17.86 18.81 -8.22
N GLU A 39 19.04 19.12 -8.76
CA GLU A 39 20.32 18.95 -8.08
C GLU A 39 20.42 19.74 -6.75
N ALA A 40 21.37 19.34 -5.91
CA ALA A 40 21.70 20.11 -4.70
C ALA A 40 22.19 21.52 -5.08
N GLY A 41 21.67 22.55 -4.39
CA GLY A 41 22.05 23.94 -4.63
C GLY A 41 21.38 24.61 -5.84
N ILE A 42 20.49 23.92 -6.57
CA ILE A 42 19.82 24.43 -7.76
C ILE A 42 18.76 25.52 -7.47
N GLY A 43 18.39 25.71 -6.21
CA GLY A 43 17.47 26.76 -5.77
C GLY A 43 16.08 26.26 -5.35
N LYS A 44 15.88 24.97 -5.02
CA LYS A 44 14.59 24.44 -4.54
C LYS A 44 14.08 25.16 -3.30
N SER A 45 14.91 25.24 -2.24
CA SER A 45 14.55 25.92 -0.98
C SER A 45 14.28 27.41 -1.18
N ALA A 46 14.96 28.05 -2.15
CA ALA A 46 14.70 29.45 -2.48
C ALA A 46 13.31 29.66 -3.13
N LEU A 47 12.85 28.68 -3.91
CA LEU A 47 11.48 28.69 -4.47
C LEU A 47 10.45 28.38 -3.37
N LEU A 48 10.74 27.50 -2.41
CA LEU A 48 9.86 27.30 -1.24
C LEU A 48 9.76 28.58 -0.39
N GLU A 49 10.85 29.32 -0.24
CA GLU A 49 10.83 30.60 0.46
C GLU A 49 10.01 31.65 -0.30
N TYR A 50 10.15 31.69 -1.64
CA TYR A 50 9.29 32.54 -2.47
C TYR A 50 7.81 32.23 -2.27
N VAL A 51 7.42 30.96 -2.22
CA VAL A 51 6.03 30.57 -1.92
C VAL A 51 5.61 31.07 -0.53
N ALA A 52 6.48 30.92 0.47
CA ALA A 52 6.20 31.34 1.83
C ALA A 52 6.00 32.88 1.96
N GLU A 53 6.74 33.65 1.17
CA GLU A 53 6.60 35.13 1.12
C GLU A 53 5.36 35.58 0.34
N THR A 54 4.94 34.79 -0.66
CA THR A 54 3.82 35.16 -1.54
C THR A 54 2.48 34.53 -1.12
N ALA A 55 2.47 33.63 -0.14
CA ALA A 55 1.27 32.93 0.35
C ALA A 55 0.41 33.85 1.26
N GLU A 56 0.07 35.03 0.78
CA GLU A 56 -0.82 35.95 1.49
C GLU A 56 -2.21 35.33 1.71
N ASN A 57 -2.79 35.54 2.89
CA ASN A 57 -4.09 35.02 3.30
C ASN A 57 -4.17 33.47 3.32
N CYS A 58 -3.04 32.80 3.51
CA CYS A 58 -2.96 31.35 3.72
C CYS A 58 -2.26 31.04 5.04
N THR A 59 -2.68 29.98 5.69
CA THR A 59 -1.91 29.39 6.79
C THR A 59 -0.72 28.65 6.22
N LEU A 60 0.48 28.94 6.71
CA LEU A 60 1.71 28.32 6.22
C LEU A 60 2.29 27.37 7.25
N VAL A 61 2.55 26.13 6.84
CA VAL A 61 3.23 25.13 7.63
C VAL A 61 4.48 24.65 6.90
N ARG A 62 5.56 24.43 7.63
CA ARG A 62 6.83 23.95 7.08
C ARG A 62 7.29 22.69 7.79
N ALA A 63 7.74 21.73 7.03
CA ALA A 63 8.49 20.58 7.49
C ALA A 63 9.77 20.46 6.67
N ALA A 64 10.82 19.96 7.28
CA ALA A 64 12.08 19.70 6.61
C ALA A 64 12.62 18.34 7.03
N GLY A 65 13.02 17.54 6.04
CA GLY A 65 13.75 16.31 6.29
C GLY A 65 15.15 16.60 6.83
N VAL A 66 15.58 15.81 7.80
CA VAL A 66 16.88 15.91 8.41
C VAL A 66 17.55 14.55 8.44
N GLU A 67 18.72 14.42 7.81
CA GLU A 67 19.45 13.15 7.66
C GLU A 67 19.59 12.39 9.01
N ALA A 68 19.78 13.10 10.10
CA ALA A 68 19.92 12.50 11.43
C ALA A 68 18.58 12.03 12.07
N GLU A 69 17.43 12.46 11.56
CA GLU A 69 16.08 12.09 12.06
C GLU A 69 15.39 11.04 11.19
N MET A 70 16.02 10.56 10.14
CA MET A 70 15.43 9.53 9.26
C MET A 70 15.01 8.26 10.01
N GLU A 71 15.58 8.00 11.16
CA GLU A 71 15.27 6.86 12.04
C GLU A 71 14.18 7.18 13.09
N LEU A 72 13.74 8.43 13.23
CA LEU A 72 12.69 8.83 14.18
C LEU A 72 11.33 8.79 13.51
N ALA A 73 10.58 7.71 13.73
CA ALA A 73 9.26 7.55 13.12
C ALA A 73 8.32 8.72 13.42
N PHE A 74 7.61 9.17 12.40
CA PHE A 74 6.66 10.27 12.43
C PHE A 74 7.25 11.65 12.74
N GLY A 75 8.58 11.81 12.78
CA GLY A 75 9.21 13.10 13.08
C GLY A 75 8.84 14.18 12.06
N GLY A 76 8.94 13.88 10.78
CA GLY A 76 8.52 14.79 9.71
C GLY A 76 7.03 15.06 9.70
N LEU A 77 6.23 14.05 9.98
CA LEU A 77 4.77 14.17 10.05
C LEU A 77 4.32 15.04 11.22
N HIS A 78 4.98 14.87 12.38
CA HIS A 78 4.71 15.70 13.55
C HIS A 78 4.99 17.18 13.27
N GLN A 79 6.06 17.52 12.51
CA GLN A 79 6.34 18.91 12.12
C GLN A 79 5.17 19.53 11.33
N LEU A 80 4.51 18.76 10.45
CA LEU A 80 3.36 19.22 9.68
C LEU A 80 2.08 19.36 10.52
N CYS A 81 1.87 18.44 11.46
CA CYS A 81 0.63 18.35 12.24
C CYS A 81 0.66 19.17 13.54
N ALA A 82 1.85 19.46 14.09
CA ALA A 82 2.03 20.14 15.37
C ALA A 82 1.20 21.42 15.56
N PRO A 83 1.03 22.29 14.55
CA PRO A 83 0.21 23.49 14.67
C PRO A 83 -1.29 23.24 14.84
N PHE A 84 -1.76 22.00 14.61
CA PHE A 84 -3.18 21.64 14.55
C PHE A 84 -3.56 20.55 15.55
N LEU A 85 -2.70 20.21 16.51
CA LEU A 85 -2.97 19.15 17.50
C LEU A 85 -4.16 19.47 18.42
N ASP A 86 -4.49 20.72 18.58
CA ASP A 86 -5.69 21.18 19.30
C ASP A 86 -7.01 20.80 18.59
N ARG A 87 -6.94 20.50 17.29
CA ARG A 87 -8.09 20.10 16.45
C ARG A 87 -8.32 18.58 16.39
N LEU A 88 -7.51 17.78 17.09
CA LEU A 88 -7.67 16.32 17.13
C LEU A 88 -9.07 15.89 17.59
N GLY A 89 -9.72 16.69 18.43
CA GLY A 89 -11.09 16.45 18.89
C GLY A 89 -12.16 16.48 17.78
N HIS A 90 -11.86 17.06 16.61
CA HIS A 90 -12.79 17.10 15.47
C HIS A 90 -12.74 15.82 14.61
N LEU A 91 -11.70 14.99 14.79
CA LEU A 91 -11.53 13.76 14.04
C LEU A 91 -12.41 12.63 14.56
N PRO A 92 -12.83 11.69 13.70
CA PRO A 92 -13.44 10.43 14.13
C PRO A 92 -12.55 9.71 15.15
N ASP A 93 -13.17 9.05 16.15
CA ASP A 93 -12.43 8.37 17.23
C ASP A 93 -11.29 7.45 16.76
N PRO A 94 -11.47 6.60 15.72
CA PRO A 94 -10.36 5.75 15.24
C PRO A 94 -9.19 6.56 14.67
N GLN A 95 -9.46 7.65 13.95
CA GLN A 95 -8.45 8.53 13.36
C GLN A 95 -7.72 9.33 14.45
N ARG A 96 -8.47 9.87 15.42
CA ARG A 96 -7.91 10.60 16.57
C ARG A 96 -6.98 9.68 17.36
N THR A 97 -7.45 8.51 17.75
CA THR A 97 -6.66 7.54 18.51
C THR A 97 -5.39 7.12 17.76
N ALA A 98 -5.49 6.90 16.43
CA ALA A 98 -4.33 6.56 15.61
C ALA A 98 -3.28 7.66 15.61
N LEU A 99 -3.70 8.92 15.48
CA LEU A 99 -2.77 10.06 15.44
C LEU A 99 -2.16 10.36 16.81
N GLU A 100 -2.98 10.30 17.87
CA GLU A 100 -2.53 10.43 19.25
C GLU A 100 -1.50 9.36 19.61
N THR A 101 -1.73 8.11 19.22
CA THR A 101 -0.80 7.00 19.44
C THR A 101 0.48 7.17 18.62
N ALA A 102 0.38 7.56 17.34
CA ALA A 102 1.53 7.78 16.46
C ALA A 102 2.46 8.89 17.00
N PHE A 103 1.88 9.94 17.56
CA PHE A 103 2.64 11.05 18.14
C PHE A 103 3.01 10.84 19.63
N GLY A 104 2.63 9.69 20.21
CA GLY A 104 2.95 9.38 21.62
C GLY A 104 2.15 10.21 22.63
N LEU A 105 1.02 10.79 22.24
CA LEU A 105 0.13 11.55 23.11
C LEU A 105 -0.78 10.63 23.94
N SER A 106 -1.02 9.40 23.47
CA SER A 106 -1.76 8.36 24.18
C SER A 106 -1.07 7.00 24.05
N ALA A 107 -1.29 6.11 25.02
CA ALA A 107 -0.89 4.71 24.92
C ALA A 107 -1.97 3.91 24.17
N GLY A 108 -1.58 3.04 23.22
CA GLY A 108 -2.51 2.23 22.44
C GLY A 108 -1.80 1.12 21.68
N THR A 109 -2.58 0.33 20.94
CA THR A 109 -2.01 -0.59 19.96
C THR A 109 -1.41 0.19 18.81
N PRO A 110 -0.30 -0.30 18.17
CA PRO A 110 0.31 0.36 17.03
C PRO A 110 -0.73 0.67 15.94
N PRO A 111 -0.91 1.94 15.54
CA PRO A 111 -1.90 2.28 14.54
C PRO A 111 -1.41 1.86 13.15
N ASP A 112 -2.34 1.46 12.28
CA ASP A 112 -2.02 1.28 10.86
C ASP A 112 -1.58 2.62 10.25
N ARG A 113 -0.45 2.62 9.52
CA ARG A 113 0.13 3.83 8.91
C ARG A 113 -0.82 4.56 7.96
N PHE A 114 -1.74 3.82 7.33
CA PHE A 114 -2.71 4.41 6.40
C PHE A 114 -3.87 5.06 7.15
N LEU A 115 -4.24 4.52 8.32
CA LEU A 115 -5.20 5.19 9.20
C LEU A 115 -4.62 6.49 9.75
N VAL A 116 -3.33 6.50 10.09
CA VAL A 116 -2.60 7.74 10.41
C VAL A 116 -2.62 8.70 9.22
N GLY A 117 -2.38 8.19 7.99
CA GLY A 117 -2.45 9.01 6.77
C GLY A 117 -3.82 9.63 6.54
N LEU A 118 -4.89 8.88 6.78
CA LEU A 118 -6.26 9.39 6.70
C LEU A 118 -6.54 10.43 7.79
N ALA A 119 -6.06 10.19 9.01
CA ALA A 119 -6.17 11.14 10.10
C ALA A 119 -5.46 12.47 9.79
N VAL A 120 -4.27 12.40 9.17
CA VAL A 120 -3.54 13.59 8.70
C VAL A 120 -4.30 14.30 7.60
N LEU A 121 -4.83 13.58 6.60
CA LEU A 121 -5.66 14.17 5.55
C LEU A 121 -6.87 14.92 6.15
N SER A 122 -7.58 14.27 7.07
CA SER A 122 -8.74 14.87 7.74
C SER A 122 -8.35 16.08 8.59
N LEU A 123 -7.22 16.01 9.31
CA LEU A 123 -6.72 17.11 10.14
C LEU A 123 -6.32 18.33 9.30
N LEU A 124 -5.60 18.12 8.19
CA LEU A 124 -5.21 19.21 7.28
C LEU A 124 -6.43 19.80 6.56
N ALA A 125 -7.41 18.98 6.21
CA ALA A 125 -8.67 19.44 5.63
C ALA A 125 -9.44 20.30 6.62
N ASP A 126 -9.62 19.87 7.87
CA ASP A 126 -10.28 20.65 8.96
C ASP A 126 -9.54 21.97 9.23
N ALA A 127 -8.20 21.94 9.24
CA ALA A 127 -7.40 23.14 9.41
C ALA A 127 -7.55 24.13 8.24
N ALA A 128 -7.80 23.63 7.04
CA ALA A 128 -7.98 24.44 5.82
C ALA A 128 -9.39 25.05 5.69
N ASP A 129 -10.35 24.69 6.54
CA ASP A 129 -11.71 25.23 6.52
C ASP A 129 -11.78 26.73 6.79
N GLU A 130 -10.98 27.21 7.74
CA GLU A 130 -10.95 28.60 8.11
C GLU A 130 -10.14 29.44 7.12
N THR A 131 -8.94 28.98 6.81
CA THR A 131 -8.02 29.66 5.87
C THR A 131 -7.31 28.62 5.01
N PRO A 132 -7.08 28.90 3.70
CA PRO A 132 -6.32 27.99 2.84
C PRO A 132 -4.98 27.63 3.46
N LEU A 133 -4.60 26.37 3.38
CA LEU A 133 -3.40 25.83 4.00
C LEU A 133 -2.32 25.54 2.96
N ILE A 134 -1.11 26.05 3.18
CA ILE A 134 0.07 25.74 2.37
C ILE A 134 1.08 24.98 3.23
N CYS A 135 1.39 23.77 2.84
CA CYS A 135 2.40 22.92 3.46
C CYS A 135 3.64 22.83 2.56
N LEU A 136 4.77 23.28 3.08
CA LEU A 136 6.07 23.21 2.41
C LEU A 136 6.91 22.13 3.06
N VAL A 137 7.38 21.18 2.26
CA VAL A 137 8.21 20.06 2.73
C VAL A 137 9.54 20.09 2.00
N ASP A 138 10.58 20.52 2.69
CA ASP A 138 11.93 20.59 2.13
C ASP A 138 12.73 19.31 2.40
N ASP A 139 13.69 18.99 1.53
CA ASP A 139 14.60 17.86 1.64
C ASP A 139 13.89 16.52 1.99
N VAL A 140 12.83 16.19 1.23
CA VAL A 140 11.98 15.00 1.45
C VAL A 140 12.79 13.69 1.52
N GLN A 141 13.93 13.60 0.82
CA GLN A 141 14.83 12.44 0.87
C GLN A 141 15.40 12.15 2.26
N TRP A 142 15.30 13.10 3.20
CA TRP A 142 15.74 12.98 4.59
C TRP A 142 14.58 12.93 5.59
N LEU A 143 13.35 12.83 5.14
CA LEU A 143 12.23 12.47 6.01
C LEU A 143 12.37 11.02 6.47
N ASP A 144 11.88 10.72 7.67
CA ASP A 144 11.68 9.33 8.04
C ASP A 144 10.73 8.63 7.07
N ARG A 145 10.98 7.35 6.82
CA ARG A 145 10.27 6.57 5.80
C ARG A 145 8.75 6.56 5.98
N VAL A 146 8.28 6.56 7.22
CA VAL A 146 6.83 6.53 7.51
C VAL A 146 6.20 7.86 7.17
N SER A 147 6.82 8.98 7.60
CA SER A 147 6.36 10.33 7.23
C SER A 147 6.33 10.53 5.73
N ALA A 148 7.40 10.14 5.01
CA ALA A 148 7.46 10.26 3.55
C ALA A 148 6.33 9.48 2.87
N GLN A 149 6.04 8.25 3.31
CA GLN A 149 4.93 7.45 2.79
C GLN A 149 3.57 8.07 3.06
N ILE A 150 3.36 8.59 4.27
CA ILE A 150 2.09 9.21 4.66
C ILE A 150 1.85 10.52 3.91
N VAL A 151 2.84 11.40 3.82
CA VAL A 151 2.65 12.65 3.05
C VAL A 151 2.44 12.39 1.56
N GLY A 152 3.09 11.37 0.99
CA GLY A 152 2.82 10.90 -0.37
C GLY A 152 1.40 10.33 -0.55
N PHE A 153 0.90 9.60 0.45
CA PHE A 153 -0.48 9.13 0.48
C PHE A 153 -1.48 10.29 0.54
N VAL A 154 -1.26 11.25 1.43
CA VAL A 154 -2.10 12.47 1.57
C VAL A 154 -2.10 13.26 0.26
N ALA A 155 -0.92 13.48 -0.34
CA ALA A 155 -0.77 14.23 -1.58
C ALA A 155 -1.60 13.67 -2.75
N ARG A 156 -1.70 12.34 -2.87
CA ARG A 156 -2.51 11.67 -3.91
C ARG A 156 -4.02 11.76 -3.66
N ARG A 157 -4.44 12.07 -2.44
CA ARG A 157 -5.86 12.10 -2.04
C ARG A 157 -6.42 13.50 -1.88
N LEU A 158 -5.59 14.51 -1.93
CA LEU A 158 -6.03 15.91 -1.94
C LEU A 158 -6.76 16.21 -3.25
N MET A 159 -8.04 16.53 -3.18
CA MET A 159 -8.89 16.84 -4.35
C MET A 159 -9.67 18.13 -4.19
N ALA A 160 -10.43 18.30 -3.11
CA ALA A 160 -11.33 19.40 -2.86
C ALA A 160 -11.06 20.16 -1.55
N GLU A 161 -10.01 19.79 -0.87
CA GLU A 161 -9.50 20.43 0.34
C GLU A 161 -8.71 21.69 -0.08
N ARG A 162 -8.84 22.78 0.62
CA ARG A 162 -8.10 24.03 0.34
C ARG A 162 -6.64 23.93 0.78
N VAL A 163 -5.95 22.83 0.40
CA VAL A 163 -4.61 22.49 0.84
C VAL A 163 -3.64 22.45 -0.34
N GLY A 164 -2.54 23.20 -0.23
CA GLY A 164 -1.39 23.13 -1.12
C GLY A 164 -0.25 22.35 -0.48
N LEU A 165 0.25 21.29 -1.15
CA LEU A 165 1.45 20.57 -0.75
C LEU A 165 2.55 20.81 -1.78
N ILE A 166 3.68 21.36 -1.35
CA ILE A 166 4.84 21.58 -2.22
C ILE A 166 6.05 20.89 -1.59
N PHE A 167 6.61 19.96 -2.34
CA PHE A 167 7.76 19.14 -1.94
C PHE A 167 9.02 19.61 -2.66
N ALA A 168 10.16 19.57 -1.96
CA ALA A 168 11.46 19.70 -2.59
C ALA A 168 12.28 18.42 -2.38
N VAL A 169 12.81 17.85 -3.47
CA VAL A 169 13.53 16.56 -3.45
C VAL A 169 14.75 16.63 -4.39
N ARG A 170 15.81 15.87 -4.07
CA ARG A 170 17.00 15.76 -4.94
C ARG A 170 16.74 14.82 -6.12
N GLU A 171 17.36 15.12 -7.26
CA GLU A 171 17.18 14.36 -8.51
C GLU A 171 17.68 12.91 -8.41
N ALA A 172 18.77 12.68 -7.68
CA ALA A 172 19.41 11.36 -7.53
C ALA A 172 18.63 10.41 -6.59
N ASP A 173 17.80 10.95 -5.70
CA ASP A 173 17.09 10.19 -4.70
C ASP A 173 15.67 9.91 -5.22
N GLY A 174 15.49 8.77 -5.89
CA GLY A 174 14.20 8.31 -6.41
C GLY A 174 13.24 7.94 -5.28
N GLU A 175 12.72 8.93 -4.55
CA GLU A 175 11.73 8.73 -3.50
C GLU A 175 10.46 8.12 -4.08
N ARG A 176 10.29 6.81 -3.90
CA ARG A 176 9.10 6.07 -4.36
C ARG A 176 7.79 6.64 -3.80
N ALA A 177 7.86 7.29 -2.63
CA ALA A 177 6.70 7.86 -1.96
C ALA A 177 6.04 8.99 -2.76
N LEU A 178 6.79 9.76 -3.55
CA LEU A 178 6.30 10.88 -4.37
C LEU A 178 6.10 10.52 -5.86
N GLN A 179 6.33 9.28 -6.24
CA GLN A 179 6.21 8.85 -7.64
C GLN A 179 4.77 9.05 -8.16
N GLY A 180 4.65 9.60 -9.37
CA GLY A 180 3.34 9.86 -10.01
C GLY A 180 2.65 11.16 -9.60
N LEU A 181 3.24 11.96 -8.68
CA LEU A 181 2.75 13.31 -8.39
C LEU A 181 3.22 14.30 -9.47
N PRO A 182 2.52 15.44 -9.67
CA PRO A 182 2.95 16.48 -10.59
C PRO A 182 4.35 17.01 -10.23
N GLU A 183 5.28 17.02 -11.19
CA GLU A 183 6.67 17.39 -10.97
C GLU A 183 7.06 18.64 -11.77
N LEU A 184 7.94 19.45 -11.17
CA LEU A 184 8.65 20.55 -11.80
C LEU A 184 10.16 20.33 -11.62
N THR A 185 10.81 19.92 -12.70
CA THR A 185 12.27 19.69 -12.70
C THR A 185 13.00 21.04 -12.90
N LEU A 186 13.92 21.34 -11.98
CA LEU A 186 14.71 22.57 -12.00
C LEU A 186 16.07 22.32 -12.66
N GLY A 187 16.28 22.98 -13.80
CA GLY A 187 17.59 23.04 -14.46
C GLY A 187 18.48 24.15 -13.93
N GLY A 188 19.73 24.22 -14.41
CA GLY A 188 20.63 25.34 -14.17
C GLY A 188 20.06 26.66 -14.71
N LEU A 189 20.49 27.78 -14.12
CA LEU A 189 20.17 29.10 -14.65
C LEU A 189 20.71 29.26 -16.07
N SER A 190 20.01 30.03 -16.90
CA SER A 190 20.52 30.43 -18.21
C SER A 190 21.81 31.25 -18.04
N GLU A 191 22.66 31.28 -19.05
CA GLU A 191 23.91 32.04 -18.98
C GLU A 191 23.69 33.53 -18.65
N PRO A 192 22.70 34.24 -19.23
CA PRO A 192 22.39 35.61 -18.85
C PRO A 192 22.02 35.77 -17.38
N ASP A 193 21.18 34.86 -16.86
CA ASP A 193 20.70 34.91 -15.46
C ASP A 193 21.81 34.51 -14.48
N ALA A 194 22.64 33.52 -14.83
CA ALA A 194 23.80 33.12 -14.07
C ALA A 194 24.81 34.27 -13.98
N ARG A 195 25.02 34.99 -15.08
CA ARG A 195 25.88 36.20 -15.17
C ARG A 195 25.31 37.34 -14.29
N ALA A 196 24.01 37.57 -14.35
CA ALA A 196 23.33 38.55 -13.52
C ALA A 196 23.44 38.22 -12.02
N LEU A 197 23.21 36.96 -11.63
CA LEU A 197 23.38 36.50 -10.24
C LEU A 197 24.81 36.68 -9.77
N LEU A 198 25.80 36.25 -10.56
CA LEU A 198 27.23 36.41 -10.24
C LEU A 198 27.62 37.87 -10.04
N THR A 199 27.10 38.76 -10.88
CA THR A 199 27.36 40.21 -10.82
C THR A 199 26.74 40.85 -9.56
N SER A 200 25.59 40.36 -9.11
CA SER A 200 24.91 40.87 -7.90
C SER A 200 25.67 40.57 -6.59
N VAL A 201 26.53 39.57 -6.59
CA VAL A 201 27.25 39.10 -5.37
C VAL A 201 28.66 39.63 -5.30
N LEU A 202 29.25 39.96 -6.41
CA LEU A 202 30.64 40.44 -6.51
C LEU A 202 30.70 41.95 -6.81
N PRO A 203 30.86 42.79 -5.77
CA PRO A 203 31.12 44.23 -6.01
C PRO A 203 32.58 44.42 -6.43
N GLY A 204 32.86 44.35 -7.75
CA GLY A 204 34.18 44.58 -8.31
C GLY A 204 34.29 44.24 -9.81
N ARG A 205 35.23 44.83 -10.53
CA ARG A 205 35.53 44.46 -11.91
C ARG A 205 36.38 43.22 -11.94
N PHE A 206 35.76 42.07 -12.25
CA PHE A 206 36.49 40.83 -12.60
C PHE A 206 36.83 40.80 -14.10
N ASP A 207 38.00 40.28 -14.42
CA ASP A 207 38.37 40.01 -15.80
C ASP A 207 37.40 39.00 -16.43
N GLU A 208 37.01 39.22 -17.68
CA GLU A 208 36.06 38.37 -18.41
C GLU A 208 36.46 36.89 -18.45
N PRO A 209 37.75 36.51 -18.58
CA PRO A 209 38.17 35.12 -18.50
C PRO A 209 37.83 34.43 -17.16
N VAL A 210 38.01 35.14 -16.04
CA VAL A 210 37.69 34.62 -14.70
C VAL A 210 36.20 34.43 -14.55
N ARG A 211 35.41 35.38 -14.99
CA ARG A 211 33.93 35.31 -14.99
C ARG A 211 33.44 34.13 -15.82
N SER A 212 33.94 33.99 -17.07
CA SER A 212 33.58 32.90 -17.97
C SER A 212 33.91 31.53 -17.40
N ARG A 213 35.04 31.43 -16.69
CA ARG A 213 35.45 30.22 -16.00
C ARG A 213 34.46 29.85 -14.87
N ILE A 214 34.13 30.79 -13.96
CA ILE A 214 33.17 30.56 -12.89
C ILE A 214 31.80 30.11 -13.44
N LEU A 215 31.34 30.77 -14.52
CA LEU A 215 30.08 30.42 -15.17
C LEU A 215 30.11 28.99 -15.74
N SER A 216 31.20 28.62 -16.40
CA SER A 216 31.36 27.29 -16.98
C SER A 216 31.47 26.17 -15.92
N GLU A 217 32.17 26.46 -14.82
CA GLU A 217 32.29 25.52 -13.70
C GLU A 217 31.03 25.34 -12.89
N ALA A 218 30.28 26.44 -12.68
CA ALA A 218 29.01 26.42 -11.94
C ALA A 218 27.86 25.73 -12.71
N ARG A 219 27.95 25.64 -14.05
CA ARG A 219 26.92 25.06 -14.94
C ARG A 219 25.51 25.59 -14.66
N GLY A 220 25.41 26.87 -14.34
CA GLY A 220 24.14 27.51 -13.97
C GLY A 220 23.61 27.14 -12.58
N ASN A 221 24.34 26.39 -11.75
CA ASN A 221 23.90 26.10 -10.38
C ASN A 221 24.06 27.34 -9.50
N PRO A 222 22.95 27.90 -8.93
CA PRO A 222 22.98 29.14 -8.18
C PRO A 222 23.91 29.10 -6.96
N LEU A 223 23.92 28.01 -6.21
CA LEU A 223 24.78 27.87 -5.04
C LEU A 223 26.28 27.91 -5.44
N ALA A 224 26.62 27.23 -6.52
CA ALA A 224 28.00 27.26 -7.04
C ALA A 224 28.41 28.67 -7.50
N LEU A 225 27.51 29.39 -8.16
CA LEU A 225 27.74 30.80 -8.55
C LEU A 225 27.98 31.73 -7.37
N LEU A 226 27.33 31.45 -6.21
CA LEU A 226 27.48 32.22 -4.99
C LEU A 226 28.74 31.87 -4.19
N GLU A 227 29.13 30.59 -4.18
CA GLU A 227 30.19 30.08 -3.31
C GLU A 227 31.56 29.94 -3.97
N LEU A 228 31.63 29.60 -5.26
CA LEU A 228 32.93 29.52 -5.97
C LEU A 228 33.76 30.81 -5.91
N PRO A 229 33.18 32.00 -6.11
CA PRO A 229 33.95 33.25 -5.99
C PRO A 229 34.46 33.54 -4.57
N ARG A 230 33.75 33.07 -3.55
CA ARG A 230 34.13 33.27 -2.13
C ARG A 230 35.25 32.36 -1.67
N SER A 231 35.42 31.22 -2.34
CA SER A 231 36.43 30.22 -1.98
C SER A 231 37.75 30.37 -2.76
N THR A 232 37.76 31.23 -3.76
CA THR A 232 38.96 31.48 -4.62
C THR A 232 39.73 32.66 -4.08
N SER A 233 41.06 32.50 -3.89
CA SER A 233 41.91 33.60 -3.40
C SER A 233 42.00 34.75 -4.42
N ALA A 234 42.21 35.96 -3.94
CA ALA A 234 42.40 37.13 -4.86
C ALA A 234 43.56 36.93 -5.85
N ALA A 235 44.59 36.14 -5.48
CA ALA A 235 45.73 35.84 -6.36
C ALA A 235 45.36 34.82 -7.44
N GLU A 236 44.50 33.83 -7.15
CA GLU A 236 43.99 32.87 -8.13
C GLU A 236 42.96 33.51 -9.07
N LEU A 237 42.20 34.50 -8.58
CA LEU A 237 41.28 35.30 -9.37
C LEU A 237 42.02 36.23 -10.36
N ALA A 238 43.21 36.67 -9.99
CA ALA A 238 44.07 37.55 -10.84
C ALA A 238 44.99 36.80 -11.77
N GLY A 239 45.36 35.52 -11.53
CA GLY A 239 46.47 34.84 -12.18
C GLY A 239 46.14 33.76 -13.23
N GLY A 240 44.92 33.30 -13.40
CA GLY A 240 44.52 32.45 -14.52
C GLY A 240 45.02 30.98 -14.56
N TYR A 241 45.83 30.49 -13.63
CA TYR A 241 46.51 29.19 -13.67
C TYR A 241 46.19 28.31 -12.44
N ALA A 242 44.94 27.90 -12.27
CA ALA A 242 44.67 26.79 -11.38
C ALA A 242 44.18 25.57 -12.19
N SER A 243 44.71 24.38 -11.89
CA SER A 243 44.34 23.15 -12.56
C SER A 243 42.81 22.86 -12.34
N PRO A 244 42.09 22.34 -13.35
CA PRO A 244 40.71 21.98 -13.22
C PRO A 244 40.57 20.90 -12.13
N SER A 245 39.89 21.17 -11.03
CA SER A 245 39.60 20.15 -10.03
C SER A 245 38.53 19.18 -10.59
N MET A 246 38.96 17.93 -10.85
CA MET A 246 38.09 16.86 -11.35
C MET A 246 37.28 16.26 -10.18
N GLY A 247 36.00 16.63 -10.05
CA GLY A 247 35.09 16.04 -9.06
C GLY A 247 33.66 16.55 -9.22
N PRO A 248 32.63 15.83 -8.68
CA PRO A 248 31.25 16.28 -8.67
C PRO A 248 31.12 17.65 -8.02
N LEU A 249 30.26 18.52 -8.54
CA LEU A 249 30.03 19.88 -8.04
C LEU A 249 29.69 19.93 -6.55
N VAL A 250 28.83 19.01 -6.08
CA VAL A 250 28.41 18.89 -4.67
C VAL A 250 29.61 18.64 -3.75
N GLY A 251 30.52 17.73 -4.12
CA GLY A 251 31.73 17.46 -3.33
C GLY A 251 32.67 18.67 -3.24
N ARG A 252 32.77 19.49 -4.32
CA ARG A 252 33.55 20.74 -4.30
C ARG A 252 32.92 21.82 -3.39
N LEU A 253 31.60 21.92 -3.40
CA LEU A 253 30.89 22.84 -2.49
C LEU A 253 31.04 22.43 -1.02
N GLU A 254 30.90 21.14 -0.72
CA GLU A 254 31.15 20.61 0.63
C GLU A 254 32.60 20.88 1.06
N HIS A 255 33.58 20.65 0.20
CA HIS A 255 35.00 20.93 0.47
C HIS A 255 35.22 22.43 0.74
N ASN A 256 34.60 23.32 -0.02
CA ASN A 256 34.69 24.76 0.20
C ASN A 256 34.09 25.17 1.53
N PHE A 257 32.96 24.58 1.92
CA PHE A 257 32.39 24.80 3.25
C PHE A 257 33.32 24.28 4.36
N SER A 258 33.95 23.12 4.19
CA SER A 258 34.92 22.57 5.13
C SER A 258 36.10 23.53 5.35
N LEU A 259 36.69 24.09 4.27
CA LEU A 259 37.78 25.06 4.34
C LEU A 259 37.36 26.35 5.11
N ARG A 260 36.13 26.82 4.91
CA ARG A 260 35.61 28.01 5.63
C ARG A 260 35.36 27.70 7.10
N VAL A 261 34.90 26.50 7.42
CA VAL A 261 34.73 26.04 8.81
C VAL A 261 36.08 25.90 9.50
N GLU A 262 37.11 25.37 8.80
CA GLU A 262 38.47 25.25 9.34
C GLU A 262 39.12 26.61 9.71
N GLN A 263 38.74 27.69 9.05
CA GLN A 263 39.22 29.04 9.31
C GLN A 263 38.57 29.69 10.56
N LEU A 264 37.51 29.09 11.09
CA LEU A 264 36.81 29.61 12.27
C LEU A 264 37.56 29.24 13.57
N PRO A 265 37.38 30.05 14.64
CA PRO A 265 37.96 29.75 15.97
C PRO A 265 37.57 28.33 16.45
N PRO A 266 38.43 27.63 17.18
CA PRO A 266 38.15 26.26 17.64
C PRO A 266 36.84 26.12 18.43
N GLN A 267 36.52 27.09 19.27
CA GLN A 267 35.25 27.07 20.03
C GLN A 267 34.02 27.25 19.13
N THR A 268 34.12 28.09 18.09
CA THR A 268 33.07 28.24 17.08
C THR A 268 32.87 26.94 16.31
N ARG A 269 33.94 26.25 15.90
CA ARG A 269 33.86 24.95 15.22
C ARG A 269 33.20 23.89 16.09
N ARG A 270 33.52 23.88 17.40
CA ARG A 270 32.91 22.93 18.34
C ARG A 270 31.41 23.21 18.54
N LEU A 271 31.00 24.48 18.58
CA LEU A 271 29.59 24.86 18.63
C LEU A 271 28.84 24.54 17.35
N LEU A 272 29.49 24.72 16.17
CA LEU A 272 28.92 24.29 14.91
C LEU A 272 28.73 22.77 14.84
N LEU A 273 29.69 21.98 15.34
CA LEU A 273 29.57 20.54 15.41
C LEU A 273 28.41 20.11 16.32
N LEU A 274 28.26 20.79 17.47
CA LEU A 274 27.15 20.57 18.38
C LEU A 274 25.80 20.84 17.70
N ALA A 275 25.68 21.96 16.98
CA ALA A 275 24.50 22.31 16.23
C ALA A 275 24.26 21.35 15.02
N ALA A 276 25.34 20.80 14.44
CA ALA A 276 25.22 19.82 13.35
C ALA A 276 24.74 18.45 13.87
N ALA A 277 25.10 18.08 15.08
CA ALA A 277 24.68 16.83 15.73
C ALA A 277 23.26 16.89 16.32
N GLU A 278 22.69 18.10 16.52
CA GLU A 278 21.34 18.31 17.01
C GLU A 278 20.44 18.78 15.87
N PRO A 279 19.47 17.94 15.42
CA PRO A 279 18.74 18.19 14.17
C PRO A 279 17.69 19.29 14.26
N VAL A 280 17.03 19.47 15.38
CA VAL A 280 15.88 20.40 15.56
C VAL A 280 16.31 21.85 15.73
N GLY A 281 17.55 22.07 16.15
CA GLY A 281 18.07 23.40 16.46
C GLY A 281 17.48 23.99 17.73
N ASP A 282 17.10 23.12 18.70
CA ASP A 282 16.59 23.59 20.02
C ASP A 282 17.63 24.36 20.75
N VAL A 283 17.42 25.68 20.83
CA VAL A 283 18.35 26.61 21.50
C VAL A 283 18.57 26.24 22.97
N SER A 284 17.55 25.76 23.68
CA SER A 284 17.64 25.42 25.11
C SER A 284 18.46 24.15 25.31
N LEU A 285 18.27 23.12 24.46
CA LEU A 285 19.07 21.91 24.49
C LEU A 285 20.52 22.19 24.10
N LEU A 286 20.73 22.92 23.01
CA LEU A 286 22.06 23.30 22.54
C LEU A 286 22.84 24.11 23.57
N ARG A 287 22.18 25.03 24.31
CA ARG A 287 22.80 25.79 25.38
C ARG A 287 23.27 24.90 26.53
N ARG A 288 22.38 23.99 27.03
CA ARG A 288 22.79 23.05 28.09
C ARG A 288 23.95 22.15 27.65
N ALA A 289 23.91 21.64 26.44
CA ALA A 289 24.97 20.80 25.90
C ALA A 289 26.27 21.59 25.65
N ALA A 290 26.19 22.84 25.23
CA ALA A 290 27.34 23.75 25.11
C ALA A 290 27.97 24.04 26.46
N ASP A 291 27.16 24.29 27.52
CA ASP A 291 27.63 24.48 28.89
C ASP A 291 28.41 23.24 29.39
N ILE A 292 27.91 22.02 29.09
CA ILE A 292 28.63 20.76 29.42
C ILE A 292 29.98 20.68 28.72
N LEU A 293 30.05 21.15 27.47
CA LEU A 293 31.28 21.17 26.67
C LEU A 293 32.21 22.35 27.03
N GLY A 294 31.78 23.26 27.92
CA GLY A 294 32.52 24.47 28.26
C GLY A 294 32.61 25.49 27.11
N VAL A 295 31.61 25.53 26.24
CA VAL A 295 31.52 26.42 25.05
C VAL A 295 30.39 27.42 25.25
N SER A 296 30.66 28.72 25.12
CA SER A 296 29.59 29.72 25.20
C SER A 296 28.79 29.82 23.90
N MET A 297 27.47 30.05 24.01
CA MET A 297 26.62 30.33 22.83
C MET A 297 27.05 31.61 22.07
N SER A 298 27.78 32.52 22.70
CA SER A 298 28.36 33.72 22.04
C SER A 298 29.39 33.38 20.97
N GLU A 299 30.00 32.21 21.06
CA GLU A 299 30.93 31.67 20.05
C GLU A 299 30.25 31.36 18.68
N ALA A 300 28.92 31.44 18.57
CA ALA A 300 28.20 31.38 17.31
C ALA A 300 28.46 32.62 16.42
N THR A 301 28.84 33.76 16.98
CA THR A 301 28.98 35.05 16.28
C THR A 301 29.88 34.97 15.02
N PRO A 302 31.07 34.35 15.06
CA PRO A 302 31.90 34.21 13.84
C PRO A 302 31.25 33.39 12.76
N ALA A 303 30.50 32.33 13.09
CA ALA A 303 29.78 31.49 12.12
C ALA A 303 28.59 32.25 11.51
N VAL A 304 27.88 33.07 12.31
CA VAL A 304 26.79 33.93 11.81
C VAL A 304 27.34 35.00 10.85
N THR A 305 28.46 35.64 11.23
CA THR A 305 29.18 36.64 10.41
C THR A 305 29.67 36.02 9.10
N ALA A 306 30.13 34.76 9.14
CA ALA A 306 30.56 34.02 7.99
C ALA A 306 29.38 33.45 7.14
N ASN A 307 28.13 33.78 7.47
CA ASN A 307 26.92 33.30 6.79
C ASN A 307 26.79 31.77 6.73
N LEU A 308 27.23 31.06 7.75
CA LEU A 308 27.11 29.59 7.84
C LEU A 308 25.93 29.17 8.73
N LEU A 309 25.65 29.97 9.76
CA LEU A 309 24.65 29.69 10.77
C LEU A 309 23.69 30.89 10.96
N GLU A 310 22.47 30.62 11.31
CA GLU A 310 21.47 31.60 11.73
C GLU A 310 20.90 31.20 13.11
N VAL A 311 20.83 32.12 14.02
CA VAL A 311 20.30 31.92 15.37
C VAL A 311 19.10 32.85 15.55
N ARG A 312 17.92 32.26 15.65
CA ARG A 312 16.65 32.95 15.95
C ARG A 312 15.95 32.23 17.11
N THR A 313 14.72 31.78 16.90
CA THR A 313 14.01 30.87 17.83
C THR A 313 14.61 29.46 17.79
N ARG A 314 15.31 29.12 16.72
CA ARG A 314 16.08 27.89 16.52
C ARG A 314 17.45 28.23 15.94
N VAL A 315 18.39 27.31 16.11
CA VAL A 315 19.70 27.36 15.46
C VAL A 315 19.58 26.61 14.13
N GLN A 316 19.84 27.28 13.02
CA GLN A 316 19.71 26.71 11.68
C GLN A 316 20.96 26.97 10.85
N PHE A 317 21.41 25.95 10.14
CA PHE A 317 22.42 26.13 9.09
C PHE A 317 21.80 26.82 7.88
N ARG A 318 22.51 27.76 7.30
CA ARG A 318 22.06 28.47 6.10
C ARG A 318 21.88 27.54 4.89
N HIS A 319 22.61 26.45 4.86
CA HIS A 319 22.51 25.43 3.83
C HIS A 319 22.77 24.05 4.44
N PRO A 320 22.01 22.99 4.06
CA PRO A 320 22.24 21.63 4.52
C PRO A 320 23.65 21.11 4.28
N LEU A 321 24.29 21.49 3.15
CA LEU A 321 25.67 21.11 2.86
C LEU A 321 26.67 21.66 3.91
N VAL A 322 26.40 22.81 4.53
CA VAL A 322 27.25 23.32 5.62
C VAL A 322 27.20 22.39 6.83
N ARG A 323 26.01 21.94 7.21
CA ARG A 323 25.79 20.99 8.29
C ARG A 323 26.54 19.68 8.03
N SER A 324 26.34 19.09 6.82
CA SER A 324 27.06 17.87 6.40
C SER A 324 28.58 18.06 6.41
N ALA A 325 29.07 19.18 5.88
CA ALA A 325 30.50 19.50 5.86
C ALA A 325 31.08 19.60 7.29
N VAL A 326 30.40 20.32 8.19
CA VAL A 326 30.81 20.44 9.61
C VAL A 326 30.88 19.08 10.29
N TYR A 327 29.83 18.25 10.12
CA TYR A 327 29.75 16.95 10.80
C TYR A 327 30.76 15.95 10.23
N ARG A 328 31.00 15.94 8.91
CA ARG A 328 31.99 15.07 8.26
C ARG A 328 33.42 15.47 8.55
N ALA A 329 33.72 16.77 8.62
CA ALA A 329 35.05 17.27 8.92
C ALA A 329 35.53 16.94 10.35
N ALA A 330 34.58 16.78 11.28
CA ALA A 330 34.92 16.46 12.68
C ALA A 330 35.44 15.02 12.82
N GLY A 331 36.44 14.86 13.69
CA GLY A 331 36.99 13.54 14.03
C GLY A 331 35.99 12.66 14.80
N PRO A 332 36.14 11.31 14.75
CA PRO A 332 35.26 10.40 15.49
C PRO A 332 35.21 10.68 17.00
N ALA A 333 36.29 11.10 17.62
CA ALA A 333 36.34 11.45 19.03
C ALA A 333 35.51 12.71 19.36
N GLU A 334 35.63 13.74 18.51
CA GLU A 334 34.86 14.98 18.66
C GLU A 334 33.36 14.76 18.50
N ARG A 335 32.98 13.95 17.52
CA ARG A 335 31.56 13.56 17.33
C ARG A 335 31.00 12.82 18.55
N ARG A 336 31.75 11.85 19.10
CA ARG A 336 31.34 11.13 20.30
C ARG A 336 31.18 12.04 21.50
N GLU A 337 32.11 13.00 21.68
CA GLU A 337 32.05 13.97 22.76
C GLU A 337 30.79 14.84 22.70
N VAL A 338 30.48 15.35 21.51
CA VAL A 338 29.28 16.17 21.26
C VAL A 338 28.01 15.37 21.49
N HIS A 339 27.93 14.14 21.00
CA HIS A 339 26.76 13.28 21.23
C HIS A 339 26.61 12.93 22.73
N ARG A 340 27.71 12.75 23.47
CA ARG A 340 27.64 12.53 24.93
C ARG A 340 27.06 13.73 25.64
N ALA A 341 27.51 14.94 25.29
CA ALA A 341 26.97 16.16 25.87
C ALA A 341 25.48 16.37 25.55
N LEU A 342 25.05 16.05 24.31
CA LEU A 342 23.65 16.11 23.96
C LEU A 342 22.82 15.06 24.72
N ALA A 343 23.32 13.85 24.88
CA ALA A 343 22.63 12.79 25.65
C ALA A 343 22.47 13.22 27.13
N GLU A 344 23.49 13.84 27.73
CA GLU A 344 23.45 14.34 29.10
C GLU A 344 22.49 15.53 29.26
N ALA A 345 22.48 16.44 28.28
CA ALA A 345 21.59 17.58 28.25
C ALA A 345 20.10 17.23 27.94
N THR A 346 19.85 16.07 27.37
CA THR A 346 18.49 15.63 27.01
C THR A 346 17.80 15.02 28.22
N ASP A 347 16.60 15.54 28.56
CA ASP A 347 15.81 14.98 29.66
C ASP A 347 15.27 13.58 29.29
N ALA A 348 15.66 12.59 30.08
CA ALA A 348 15.27 11.18 29.90
C ALA A 348 13.77 10.92 30.06
N ARG A 349 12.98 11.84 30.63
CA ARG A 349 11.52 11.70 30.80
C ARG A 349 10.76 12.30 29.64
N SER A 350 11.19 13.44 29.14
CA SER A 350 10.51 14.16 28.06
C SER A 350 10.91 13.64 26.67
N ASP A 351 12.16 13.22 26.46
CA ASP A 351 12.65 12.74 25.16
C ASP A 351 13.64 11.56 25.31
N PRO A 352 13.15 10.40 25.81
CA PRO A 352 14.01 9.25 26.07
C PRO A 352 14.61 8.66 24.79
N ASP A 353 13.91 8.75 23.65
CA ASP A 353 14.35 8.15 22.39
C ASP A 353 15.50 8.94 21.76
N ARG A 354 15.43 10.28 21.79
CA ARG A 354 16.54 11.14 21.35
C ARG A 354 17.77 10.93 22.25
N ARG A 355 17.55 10.81 23.57
CA ARG A 355 18.63 10.50 24.49
C ARG A 355 19.31 9.19 24.17
N ALA A 356 18.56 8.11 23.95
CA ALA A 356 19.07 6.80 23.57
C ALA A 356 19.87 6.85 22.26
N TRP A 357 19.36 7.59 21.28
CA TRP A 357 20.05 7.79 20.00
C TRP A 357 21.39 8.50 20.17
N HIS A 358 21.46 9.58 20.98
CA HIS A 358 22.73 10.25 21.27
C HIS A 358 23.70 9.38 22.07
N LEU A 359 23.22 8.58 23.02
CA LEU A 359 24.05 7.61 23.76
C LEU A 359 24.67 6.58 22.80
N ALA A 360 23.89 6.06 21.88
CA ALA A 360 24.35 5.11 20.87
C ALA A 360 25.41 5.69 19.93
N ARG A 361 25.31 6.97 19.57
CA ARG A 361 26.33 7.68 18.77
C ARG A 361 27.56 8.07 19.58
N ALA A 362 27.43 8.20 20.87
CA ALA A 362 28.55 8.48 21.78
C ALA A 362 29.37 7.24 22.17
N ALA A 363 28.80 6.05 22.03
CA ALA A 363 29.45 4.79 22.38
C ALA A 363 30.66 4.52 21.46
N ALA A 364 31.82 4.29 22.09
CA ALA A 364 33.07 3.93 21.39
C ALA A 364 33.24 2.42 21.26
N GLU A 365 32.70 1.68 22.21
CA GLU A 365 32.75 0.23 22.33
C GLU A 365 31.35 -0.30 22.68
N PRO A 366 31.08 -1.60 22.51
CA PRO A 366 29.83 -2.19 22.95
C PRO A 366 29.54 -1.92 24.41
N ASP A 367 28.33 -1.45 24.71
CA ASP A 367 27.83 -1.07 26.04
C ASP A 367 26.42 -1.61 26.26
N GLU A 368 26.30 -2.51 27.24
CA GLU A 368 25.03 -3.18 27.52
C GLU A 368 23.94 -2.22 28.03
N ALA A 369 24.32 -1.21 28.82
CA ALA A 369 23.35 -0.24 29.34
C ALA A 369 22.75 0.61 28.20
N VAL A 370 23.59 1.00 27.24
CA VAL A 370 23.13 1.71 26.02
C VAL A 370 22.28 0.79 25.14
N ALA A 371 22.68 -0.47 24.99
CA ALA A 371 21.92 -1.44 24.20
C ALA A 371 20.53 -1.71 24.82
N ASP A 372 20.43 -1.82 26.14
CA ASP A 372 19.15 -1.95 26.85
C ASP A 372 18.27 -0.69 26.72
N GLU A 373 18.85 0.51 26.71
CA GLU A 373 18.08 1.75 26.48
C GLU A 373 17.52 1.80 25.04
N LEU A 374 18.30 1.35 24.06
CA LEU A 374 17.86 1.23 22.67
C LEU A 374 16.72 0.21 22.51
N VAL A 375 16.76 -0.92 23.21
CA VAL A 375 15.66 -1.90 23.22
C VAL A 375 14.38 -1.24 23.77
N ARG A 376 14.47 -0.51 24.89
CA ARG A 376 13.31 0.22 25.42
C ARG A 376 12.79 1.28 24.45
N SER A 377 13.66 1.92 23.69
CA SER A 377 13.27 2.87 22.64
C SER A 377 12.60 2.17 21.46
N ALA A 378 13.08 0.99 21.11
CA ALA A 378 12.45 0.15 20.10
C ALA A 378 11.01 -0.26 20.48
N ASP A 379 10.80 -0.65 21.76
CA ASP A 379 9.47 -1.00 22.29
C ASP A 379 8.52 0.21 22.23
N ARG A 380 8.99 1.39 22.65
CA ARG A 380 8.21 2.64 22.55
C ARG A 380 7.90 3.02 21.11
N ALA A 381 8.87 2.89 20.20
CA ALA A 381 8.65 3.15 18.77
C ALA A 381 7.64 2.17 18.18
N GLN A 382 7.71 0.89 18.52
CA GLN A 382 6.76 -0.13 18.09
C GLN A 382 5.35 0.17 18.62
N ALA A 383 5.22 0.54 19.89
CA ALA A 383 3.92 0.89 20.48
C ALA A 383 3.25 2.09 19.79
N ARG A 384 4.04 2.97 19.17
CA ARG A 384 3.54 4.10 18.37
C ARG A 384 3.34 3.77 16.88
N GLY A 385 3.56 2.52 16.47
CA GLY A 385 3.47 2.10 15.06
C GLY A 385 4.72 2.41 14.22
N GLY A 386 5.78 2.89 14.83
CA GLY A 386 7.04 3.20 14.18
C GLY A 386 7.93 1.96 13.97
N ILE A 387 7.46 0.97 13.20
CA ILE A 387 8.16 -0.30 12.99
C ILE A 387 9.57 -0.09 12.43
N ALA A 388 9.75 0.84 11.50
CA ALA A 388 11.06 1.13 10.91
C ALA A 388 12.05 1.70 11.95
N ALA A 389 11.59 2.60 12.83
CA ALA A 389 12.39 3.14 13.91
C ALA A 389 12.71 2.07 14.96
N SER A 390 11.72 1.23 15.33
CA SER A 390 11.96 0.08 16.22
C SER A 390 13.04 -0.84 15.65
N ALA A 391 13.00 -1.11 14.34
CA ALA A 391 13.99 -1.94 13.66
C ALA A 391 15.40 -1.31 13.70
N ALA A 392 15.51 0.02 13.49
CA ALA A 392 16.80 0.73 13.57
C ALA A 392 17.38 0.73 15.00
N PHE A 393 16.54 0.96 16.01
CA PHE A 393 16.97 0.86 17.41
C PHE A 393 17.44 -0.55 17.79
N LEU A 394 16.71 -1.61 17.37
CA LEU A 394 17.10 -3.00 17.64
C LEU A 394 18.38 -3.41 16.91
N GLU A 395 18.57 -2.99 15.67
CA GLU A 395 19.79 -3.21 14.91
C GLU A 395 20.99 -2.59 15.64
N ARG A 396 20.86 -1.32 16.03
CA ARG A 396 21.92 -0.64 16.78
C ARG A 396 22.14 -1.23 18.18
N ALA A 397 21.08 -1.70 18.85
CA ALA A 397 21.19 -2.41 20.11
C ALA A 397 21.98 -3.72 19.95
N ALA A 398 21.74 -4.49 18.87
CA ALA A 398 22.51 -5.70 18.57
C ALA A 398 24.00 -5.41 18.37
N GLU A 399 24.35 -4.36 17.63
CA GLU A 399 25.74 -3.93 17.40
C GLU A 399 26.46 -3.55 18.71
N LEU A 400 25.75 -2.87 19.63
CA LEU A 400 26.31 -2.39 20.88
C LEU A 400 26.26 -3.42 22.02
N THR A 401 25.75 -4.62 21.80
CA THR A 401 25.65 -5.67 22.79
C THR A 401 26.99 -6.40 22.94
N PRO A 402 27.66 -6.37 24.13
CA PRO A 402 28.92 -7.07 24.34
C PRO A 402 28.77 -8.60 24.33
N ASP A 403 27.74 -9.12 25.01
CA ASP A 403 27.50 -10.55 25.15
C ASP A 403 27.04 -11.19 23.85
N PRO A 404 27.74 -12.21 23.32
CA PRO A 404 27.41 -12.81 22.05
C PRO A 404 26.03 -13.49 21.99
N SER A 405 25.53 -14.02 23.11
CA SER A 405 24.23 -14.67 23.17
C SER A 405 23.10 -13.65 23.11
N ARG A 406 23.18 -12.60 23.92
CA ARG A 406 22.23 -11.47 23.88
C ARG A 406 22.25 -10.75 22.53
N ARG A 407 23.46 -10.60 21.93
CA ARG A 407 23.61 -10.00 20.59
C ARG A 407 22.80 -10.77 19.55
N ARG A 408 22.87 -12.11 19.54
CA ARG A 408 22.09 -12.95 18.62
C ARG A 408 20.58 -12.78 18.82
N THR A 409 20.13 -12.81 20.07
CA THR A 409 18.71 -12.58 20.40
C THR A 409 18.22 -11.24 19.89
N ARG A 410 19.00 -10.17 20.08
CA ARG A 410 18.67 -8.84 19.58
C ARG A 410 18.75 -8.74 18.06
N ALA A 411 19.72 -9.41 17.43
CA ALA A 411 19.82 -9.49 15.97
C ALA A 411 18.62 -10.19 15.35
N LEU A 412 18.14 -11.28 15.97
CA LEU A 412 16.91 -11.96 15.53
C LEU A 412 15.67 -11.06 15.70
N ALA A 413 15.57 -10.35 16.82
CA ALA A 413 14.50 -9.37 17.03
C ALA A 413 14.57 -8.21 16.01
N ALA A 414 15.77 -7.70 15.71
CA ALA A 414 16.01 -6.68 14.68
C ALA A 414 15.63 -7.19 13.28
N ALA A 415 16.01 -8.42 12.94
CA ALA A 415 15.64 -9.06 11.66
C ALA A 415 14.12 -9.15 11.51
N ARG A 416 13.41 -9.56 12.57
CA ARG A 416 11.95 -9.60 12.58
C ARG A 416 11.33 -8.22 12.40
N ALA A 417 11.85 -7.20 13.08
CA ALA A 417 11.37 -5.82 12.94
C ALA A 417 11.64 -5.26 11.52
N LYS A 418 12.79 -5.55 10.92
CA LYS A 418 13.10 -5.21 9.51
C LYS A 418 12.15 -5.90 8.54
N TYR A 419 11.83 -7.17 8.75
CA TYR A 419 10.83 -7.88 7.96
C TYR A 419 9.46 -7.19 8.02
N LEU A 420 8.98 -6.87 9.22
CA LEU A 420 7.72 -6.16 9.42
C LEU A 420 7.74 -4.74 8.79
N ALA A 421 8.90 -4.10 8.73
CA ALA A 421 9.11 -2.82 8.05
C ALA A 421 9.19 -2.95 6.52
N GLY A 422 9.17 -4.18 5.97
CA GLY A 422 9.33 -4.45 4.53
C GLY A 422 10.76 -4.28 4.00
N ALA A 423 11.76 -4.24 4.87
CA ALA A 423 13.18 -4.15 4.53
C ALA A 423 13.80 -5.57 4.46
N PHE A 424 13.38 -6.35 3.46
CA PHE A 424 13.67 -7.78 3.36
C PHE A 424 15.17 -8.11 3.27
N ASP A 425 15.94 -7.35 2.50
CA ASP A 425 17.38 -7.58 2.34
C ASP A 425 18.13 -7.36 3.67
N ALA A 426 17.85 -6.23 4.36
CA ALA A 426 18.42 -5.94 5.67
C ALA A 426 17.97 -6.97 6.74
N ALA A 427 16.72 -7.45 6.67
CA ALA A 427 16.25 -8.51 7.54
C ALA A 427 17.02 -9.82 7.34
N LEU A 428 17.34 -10.17 6.09
CA LEU A 428 18.15 -11.35 5.76
C LEU A 428 19.60 -11.21 6.25
N GLU A 429 20.22 -10.04 6.11
CA GLU A 429 21.56 -9.77 6.61
C GLU A 429 21.63 -9.94 8.14
N LEU A 430 20.70 -9.36 8.88
CA LEU A 430 20.62 -9.49 10.33
C LEU A 430 20.33 -10.93 10.78
N LEU A 431 19.49 -11.64 10.04
CA LEU A 431 19.22 -13.05 10.29
C LEU A 431 20.48 -13.90 10.12
N ASN A 432 21.27 -13.68 9.06
CA ASN A 432 22.55 -14.33 8.85
C ASN A 432 23.54 -14.04 9.99
N VAL A 433 23.57 -12.79 10.51
CA VAL A 433 24.39 -12.43 11.67
C VAL A 433 23.94 -13.21 12.93
N ALA A 434 22.64 -13.34 13.16
CA ALA A 434 22.11 -14.12 14.27
C ALA A 434 22.50 -15.60 14.19
N GLU A 435 22.53 -16.18 13.00
CA GLU A 435 22.87 -17.60 12.73
C GLU A 435 24.38 -17.91 12.72
N MET A 436 25.27 -16.90 12.72
CA MET A 436 26.73 -17.13 12.78
C MET A 436 27.19 -17.77 14.10
N GLY A 437 26.33 -17.99 15.07
CA GLY A 437 26.65 -18.65 16.35
C GLY A 437 25.64 -19.74 16.69
N ALA A 438 25.87 -20.45 17.81
CA ALA A 438 24.94 -21.46 18.29
C ALA A 438 23.67 -20.79 18.78
N LEU A 439 22.56 -21.04 18.12
CA LEU A 439 21.20 -20.71 18.55
C LEU A 439 20.67 -21.87 19.42
N ASP A 440 19.82 -21.57 20.37
CA ASP A 440 19.02 -22.61 21.02
C ASP A 440 17.90 -23.09 20.05
N ASP A 441 17.26 -24.21 20.39
CA ASP A 441 16.26 -24.82 19.50
C ASP A 441 15.11 -23.89 19.16
N LEU A 442 14.66 -23.06 20.11
CA LEU A 442 13.59 -22.08 19.89
C LEU A 442 14.04 -20.95 18.96
N GLN A 443 15.23 -20.41 19.18
CA GLN A 443 15.81 -19.36 18.36
C GLN A 443 16.05 -19.88 16.93
N HIS A 444 16.47 -21.12 16.79
CA HIS A 444 16.67 -21.76 15.48
C HIS A 444 15.35 -21.88 14.72
N ALA A 445 14.32 -22.40 15.36
CA ALA A 445 12.97 -22.49 14.76
C ALA A 445 12.41 -21.11 14.38
N GLN A 446 12.61 -20.10 15.23
CA GLN A 446 12.23 -18.71 14.94
C GLN A 446 13.00 -18.14 13.74
N ALA A 447 14.29 -18.44 13.64
CA ALA A 447 15.13 -18.01 12.51
C ALA A 447 14.67 -18.65 11.19
N SER A 448 14.40 -19.97 11.21
CA SER A 448 13.87 -20.72 10.07
C SER A 448 12.51 -20.20 9.62
N LEU A 449 11.60 -19.92 10.55
CA LEU A 449 10.29 -19.30 10.27
C LEU A 449 10.45 -17.93 9.63
N LEU A 450 11.27 -17.07 10.22
CA LEU A 450 11.52 -15.72 9.71
C LEU A 450 12.15 -15.76 8.30
N ARG A 451 13.07 -16.66 8.04
CA ARG A 451 13.66 -16.88 6.71
C ARG A 451 12.59 -17.26 5.69
N GLY A 452 11.68 -18.18 6.05
CA GLY A 452 10.52 -18.53 5.23
C GLY A 452 9.62 -17.33 4.95
N GLN A 453 9.29 -16.55 5.98
CA GLN A 453 8.43 -15.38 5.87
C GLN A 453 9.07 -14.26 5.00
N ILE A 454 10.37 -14.00 5.15
CA ILE A 454 11.11 -13.04 4.31
C ILE A 454 11.09 -13.49 2.85
N THR A 455 11.33 -14.79 2.61
CA THR A 455 11.31 -15.37 1.25
C THR A 455 9.94 -15.24 0.60
N PHE A 456 8.86 -15.45 1.37
CA PHE A 456 7.50 -15.24 0.90
C PHE A 456 7.20 -13.76 0.58
N GLY A 457 7.65 -12.86 1.45
CA GLY A 457 7.49 -11.41 1.28
C GLY A 457 8.25 -10.87 0.06
N SER A 458 9.39 -11.47 -0.30
CA SER A 458 10.12 -11.17 -1.53
C SER A 458 9.52 -11.82 -2.79
N ARG A 459 8.34 -12.44 -2.67
CA ARG A 459 7.53 -13.04 -3.75
C ARG A 459 8.10 -14.29 -4.42
N SER A 460 8.77 -15.13 -3.66
CA SER A 460 9.24 -16.45 -4.12
C SER A 460 8.45 -17.58 -3.44
N ALA A 461 7.14 -17.68 -3.73
CA ALA A 461 6.25 -18.64 -3.07
C ALA A 461 6.76 -20.08 -3.17
N GLY A 462 7.31 -20.50 -4.31
CA GLY A 462 7.86 -21.85 -4.52
C GLY A 462 9.07 -22.16 -3.64
N ALA A 463 9.97 -21.19 -3.43
CA ALA A 463 11.13 -21.35 -2.56
C ALA A 463 10.76 -21.28 -1.06
N THR A 464 9.61 -20.74 -0.72
CA THR A 464 9.13 -20.55 0.65
C THR A 464 8.67 -21.87 1.31
N VAL A 465 8.01 -22.75 0.55
CA VAL A 465 7.39 -23.96 1.08
C VAL A 465 8.39 -24.85 1.85
N PRO A 466 9.57 -25.20 1.32
CA PRO A 466 10.53 -26.02 2.05
C PRO A 466 11.02 -25.36 3.34
N LEU A 467 11.19 -24.04 3.34
CA LEU A 467 11.64 -23.27 4.52
C LEU A 467 10.59 -23.31 5.64
N LEU A 468 9.33 -23.05 5.30
CA LEU A 468 8.23 -23.10 6.27
C LEU A 468 7.96 -24.52 6.77
N LEU A 469 8.13 -25.55 5.93
CA LEU A 469 8.05 -26.94 6.35
C LEU A 469 9.13 -27.29 7.37
N THR A 470 10.37 -26.85 7.13
CA THR A 470 11.47 -27.03 8.07
C THR A 470 11.16 -26.36 9.40
N ALA A 471 10.78 -25.09 9.38
CA ALA A 471 10.42 -24.34 10.57
C ALA A 471 9.25 -24.99 11.35
N ALA A 472 8.21 -25.44 10.65
CA ALA A 472 7.09 -26.12 11.29
C ALA A 472 7.51 -27.39 12.05
N ARG A 473 8.37 -28.22 11.44
CA ARG A 473 8.94 -29.45 12.07
C ARG A 473 9.82 -29.10 13.27
N GLU A 474 10.58 -28.03 13.21
CA GLU A 474 11.41 -27.57 14.34
C GLU A 474 10.55 -27.08 15.51
N PHE A 475 9.37 -26.49 15.24
CA PHE A 475 8.44 -26.09 16.28
C PHE A 475 7.65 -27.27 16.91
N GLU A 476 7.48 -28.40 16.23
CA GLU A 476 6.68 -29.51 16.74
C GLU A 476 7.02 -29.94 18.19
N PRO A 477 8.30 -30.12 18.55
CA PRO A 477 8.68 -30.47 19.91
C PRO A 477 8.65 -29.30 20.89
N LEU A 478 8.61 -28.06 20.41
CA LEU A 478 8.71 -26.83 21.20
C LEU A 478 7.34 -26.21 21.52
N ASP A 479 6.53 -26.04 20.50
CA ASP A 479 5.20 -25.43 20.58
C ASP A 479 4.31 -25.94 19.43
N ALA A 480 3.43 -26.87 19.74
CA ALA A 480 2.51 -27.45 18.76
C ALA A 480 1.55 -26.41 18.15
N GLY A 481 1.20 -25.34 18.88
CA GLY A 481 0.35 -24.26 18.38
C GLY A 481 1.07 -23.48 17.27
N VAL A 482 2.30 -23.04 17.52
CA VAL A 482 3.13 -22.32 16.54
C VAL A 482 3.47 -23.24 15.35
N ALA A 483 3.75 -24.52 15.58
CA ALA A 483 3.96 -25.49 14.52
C ALA A 483 2.76 -25.55 13.57
N ARG A 484 1.54 -25.66 14.09
CA ARG A 484 0.30 -25.71 13.30
C ARG A 484 0.03 -24.40 12.54
N GLU A 485 0.31 -23.26 13.15
CA GLU A 485 0.25 -21.96 12.44
C GLU A 485 1.28 -21.89 11.31
N THR A 486 2.47 -22.39 11.52
CA THR A 486 3.52 -22.44 10.48
C THR A 486 3.15 -23.40 9.34
N TYR A 487 2.53 -24.55 9.64
CA TYR A 487 1.96 -25.42 8.59
C TYR A 487 0.85 -24.73 7.79
N ARG A 488 -0.02 -23.95 8.44
CA ARG A 488 -0.99 -23.10 7.72
C ARG A 488 -0.29 -22.17 6.73
N ASP A 489 0.76 -21.49 7.16
CA ASP A 489 1.53 -20.58 6.30
C ASP A 489 2.20 -21.34 5.14
N ALA A 490 2.73 -22.54 5.41
CA ALA A 490 3.25 -23.43 4.38
C ALA A 490 2.15 -23.86 3.37
N PHE A 491 0.94 -24.19 3.85
CA PHE A 491 -0.22 -24.47 2.98
C PHE A 491 -0.58 -23.28 2.11
N TYR A 492 -0.62 -22.09 2.71
CA TYR A 492 -0.95 -20.88 1.96
C TYR A 492 0.09 -20.56 0.88
N ALA A 493 1.38 -20.74 1.22
CA ALA A 493 2.48 -20.62 0.27
C ALA A 493 2.39 -21.67 -0.85
N ALA A 494 2.12 -22.92 -0.52
CA ALA A 494 1.99 -24.00 -1.50
C ALA A 494 0.81 -23.81 -2.46
N LEU A 495 -0.35 -23.38 -1.92
CA LEU A 495 -1.53 -23.03 -2.74
C LEU A 495 -1.29 -21.79 -3.63
N THR A 496 -0.46 -20.86 -3.17
CA THR A 496 -0.12 -19.66 -3.95
C THR A 496 0.88 -20.01 -5.06
N ALA A 497 1.89 -20.81 -4.74
CA ALA A 497 2.85 -21.32 -5.73
C ALA A 497 2.16 -22.21 -6.79
N GLY A 498 1.20 -23.03 -6.39
CA GLY A 498 0.45 -23.89 -7.29
C GLY A 498 1.39 -24.67 -8.22
N ARG A 499 1.11 -24.62 -9.54
CA ARG A 499 1.87 -25.30 -10.59
C ARG A 499 3.30 -24.79 -10.82
N VAL A 500 3.69 -23.65 -10.25
CA VAL A 500 5.04 -23.07 -10.42
C VAL A 500 6.01 -23.57 -9.35
N SER A 501 5.55 -24.36 -8.37
CA SER A 501 6.41 -24.93 -7.32
C SER A 501 7.36 -25.97 -7.91
N SER A 502 8.66 -25.75 -7.71
CA SER A 502 9.73 -26.69 -8.10
C SER A 502 10.22 -27.57 -6.93
N GLY A 503 9.57 -27.50 -5.76
CA GLY A 503 9.96 -28.16 -4.52
C GLY A 503 8.80 -28.94 -3.88
N PRO A 504 8.83 -29.12 -2.53
CA PRO A 504 7.75 -29.74 -1.79
C PRO A 504 6.41 -29.10 -2.14
N GLY A 505 5.48 -29.92 -2.53
CA GLY A 505 4.15 -29.48 -2.95
C GLY A 505 3.14 -29.50 -1.81
N LEU A 506 1.91 -29.16 -2.14
CA LEU A 506 0.77 -29.15 -1.22
C LEU A 506 0.59 -30.48 -0.48
N GLU A 507 0.86 -31.60 -1.16
CA GLU A 507 0.71 -32.96 -0.60
C GLU A 507 1.73 -33.28 0.49
N GLU A 508 2.96 -32.77 0.37
CA GLU A 508 3.99 -32.96 1.41
C GLU A 508 3.66 -32.14 2.65
N VAL A 509 3.21 -30.89 2.46
CA VAL A 509 2.73 -30.05 3.56
C VAL A 509 1.56 -30.73 4.28
N ALA A 510 0.61 -31.28 3.52
CA ALA A 510 -0.55 -31.97 4.06
C ALA A 510 -0.15 -33.20 4.90
N ARG A 511 0.76 -34.02 4.40
CA ARG A 511 1.26 -35.21 5.12
C ARG A 511 1.96 -34.80 6.42
N ALA A 512 2.80 -33.78 6.37
CA ALA A 512 3.50 -33.28 7.55
C ALA A 512 2.51 -32.73 8.59
N ALA A 513 1.57 -31.88 8.18
CA ALA A 513 0.56 -31.33 9.09
C ALA A 513 -0.29 -32.40 9.79
N ARG A 514 -0.56 -33.53 9.14
CA ARG A 514 -1.32 -34.66 9.74
C ARG A 514 -0.57 -35.42 10.82
N THR A 515 0.75 -35.38 10.79
CA THR A 515 1.58 -36.06 11.82
C THR A 515 1.77 -35.22 13.07
N THR A 516 1.48 -33.93 13.00
CA THR A 516 1.59 -33.00 14.13
C THR A 516 0.51 -33.29 15.18
N PRO A 517 0.86 -33.40 16.47
CA PRO A 517 -0.10 -33.62 17.55
C PRO A 517 -1.19 -32.54 17.54
N PRO A 518 -2.45 -32.91 17.80
CA PRO A 518 -3.52 -31.92 17.95
C PRO A 518 -3.25 -31.04 19.17
N THR A 519 -3.69 -29.82 19.13
CA THR A 519 -3.68 -28.93 20.30
C THR A 519 -4.58 -29.48 21.39
N ALA A 520 -4.28 -29.21 22.67
CA ALA A 520 -5.05 -29.69 23.82
C ALA A 520 -6.54 -29.32 23.74
N GLN A 521 -6.87 -28.21 23.08
CA GLN A 521 -8.23 -27.77 22.78
C GLN A 521 -8.29 -27.32 21.31
N PRO A 522 -8.66 -28.22 20.38
CA PRO A 522 -8.71 -27.90 18.96
C PRO A 522 -9.69 -26.76 18.69
N GLY A 523 -9.15 -25.66 18.17
CA GLY A 523 -9.93 -24.50 17.74
C GLY A 523 -10.43 -24.62 16.29
N PRO A 524 -11.15 -23.60 15.78
CA PRO A 524 -11.58 -23.55 14.37
C PRO A 524 -10.43 -23.61 13.38
N THR A 525 -9.27 -23.09 13.76
CA THR A 525 -8.04 -23.08 12.96
C THR A 525 -7.44 -24.47 12.80
N ASP A 526 -7.53 -25.28 13.86
CA ASP A 526 -7.10 -26.68 13.82
C ASP A 526 -7.99 -27.51 12.89
N LEU A 527 -9.32 -27.38 13.04
CA LEU A 527 -10.28 -28.02 12.13
C LEU A 527 -10.07 -27.63 10.67
N PHE A 528 -9.68 -26.37 10.45
CA PHE A 528 -9.41 -25.86 9.11
C PHE A 528 -8.15 -26.51 8.52
N LEU A 529 -7.06 -26.54 9.27
CA LEU A 529 -5.81 -27.17 8.85
C LEU A 529 -5.98 -28.66 8.60
N ASP A 530 -6.64 -29.38 9.53
CA ASP A 530 -6.90 -30.82 9.41
C ASP A 530 -7.80 -31.13 8.22
N GLY A 531 -8.83 -30.30 7.97
CA GLY A 531 -9.69 -30.42 6.80
C GLY A 531 -8.97 -30.21 5.48
N LEU A 532 -8.03 -29.25 5.41
CA LEU A 532 -7.18 -29.05 4.24
C LEU A 532 -6.22 -30.25 4.03
N ALA A 533 -5.62 -30.71 5.10
CA ALA A 533 -4.71 -31.86 5.02
C ALA A 533 -5.43 -33.11 4.53
N LEU A 534 -6.62 -33.41 5.06
CA LEU A 534 -7.47 -34.51 4.60
C LEU A 534 -7.91 -34.33 3.12
N ALA A 535 -8.33 -33.14 2.74
CA ALA A 535 -8.75 -32.87 1.36
C ALA A 535 -7.61 -33.09 0.36
N THR A 536 -6.39 -32.85 0.78
CA THR A 536 -5.19 -33.00 -0.05
C THR A 536 -4.68 -34.43 -0.11
N THR A 537 -4.68 -35.16 1.02
CA THR A 537 -4.10 -36.52 1.09
C THR A 537 -5.10 -37.62 0.75
N ASP A 538 -6.34 -37.51 1.23
CA ASP A 538 -7.37 -38.54 1.15
C ASP A 538 -8.48 -38.15 0.15
N GLY A 539 -8.30 -36.97 -0.49
CA GLY A 539 -9.20 -36.43 -1.49
C GLY A 539 -10.26 -35.48 -0.94
N TYR A 540 -10.82 -34.70 -1.86
CA TYR A 540 -11.77 -33.63 -1.55
C TYR A 540 -12.95 -34.12 -0.67
N ALA A 541 -13.47 -35.30 -0.94
CA ALA A 541 -14.61 -35.87 -0.22
C ALA A 541 -14.33 -36.11 1.28
N ALA A 542 -13.10 -36.44 1.62
CA ALA A 542 -12.70 -36.66 3.01
C ALA A 542 -12.58 -35.33 3.79
N GLY A 543 -12.05 -34.28 3.18
CA GLY A 543 -11.78 -33.00 3.84
C GLY A 543 -12.95 -32.02 3.84
N ALA A 544 -13.81 -32.01 2.81
CA ALA A 544 -14.86 -31.03 2.63
C ALA A 544 -15.84 -30.89 3.81
N PRO A 545 -16.30 -31.95 4.49
CA PRO A 545 -17.17 -31.84 5.66
C PRO A 545 -16.50 -31.11 6.83
N MET A 546 -15.21 -31.39 7.08
CA MET A 546 -14.43 -30.74 8.14
C MET A 546 -14.17 -29.25 7.82
N LEU A 547 -13.81 -28.94 6.58
CA LEU A 547 -13.64 -27.56 6.12
C LEU A 547 -14.95 -26.75 6.27
N ARG A 548 -16.08 -27.31 5.90
CA ARG A 548 -17.38 -26.67 6.09
C ARG A 548 -17.70 -26.43 7.58
N ARG A 549 -17.41 -27.39 8.44
CA ARG A 549 -17.56 -27.23 9.89
C ARG A 549 -16.66 -26.12 10.43
N ALA A 550 -15.41 -26.08 10.02
CA ALA A 550 -14.46 -25.04 10.39
C ALA A 550 -14.95 -23.64 9.92
N LEU A 551 -15.40 -23.51 8.67
CA LEU A 551 -15.92 -22.26 8.11
C LEU A 551 -17.19 -21.77 8.84
N ASN A 552 -18.09 -22.68 9.22
CA ASN A 552 -19.27 -22.33 10.01
C ASN A 552 -18.88 -21.81 11.40
N THR A 553 -17.89 -22.41 12.05
CA THR A 553 -17.38 -21.95 13.34
C THR A 553 -16.73 -20.55 13.22
N LEU A 554 -15.96 -20.30 12.12
CA LEU A 554 -15.37 -19.01 11.81
C LEU A 554 -16.41 -17.89 11.60
N ARG A 555 -17.58 -18.24 11.10
CA ARG A 555 -18.72 -17.28 10.99
C ARG A 555 -19.24 -16.82 12.34
N CYS A 556 -19.31 -17.73 13.33
CA CYS A 556 -19.92 -17.45 14.63
C CYS A 556 -19.07 -16.58 15.56
N GLY A 557 -17.81 -16.31 15.25
CA GLY A 557 -16.93 -15.44 16.04
C GLY A 557 -15.89 -16.22 16.85
N GLY A 558 -15.20 -15.55 17.80
CA GLY A 558 -14.19 -16.16 18.69
C GLY A 558 -12.75 -15.82 18.34
N PHE A 559 -12.51 -14.90 17.39
CA PHE A 559 -11.17 -14.45 17.02
C PHE A 559 -10.94 -13.00 17.43
N THR A 560 -9.69 -12.70 17.77
CA THR A 560 -9.22 -11.31 17.85
C THR A 560 -9.25 -10.67 16.46
N VAL A 561 -9.19 -9.37 16.40
CA VAL A 561 -9.12 -8.62 15.12
C VAL A 561 -7.88 -9.06 14.30
N GLU A 562 -6.73 -9.18 14.95
CA GLU A 562 -5.48 -9.59 14.33
C GLU A 562 -5.57 -11.01 13.74
N GLN A 563 -6.07 -11.97 14.51
CA GLN A 563 -6.32 -13.34 14.04
C GLN A 563 -7.31 -13.35 12.86
N SER A 564 -8.36 -12.54 12.94
CA SER A 564 -9.34 -12.43 11.85
C SER A 564 -8.70 -11.91 10.56
N LEU A 565 -7.90 -10.86 10.62
CA LEU A 565 -7.21 -10.32 9.44
C LEU A 565 -6.22 -11.31 8.82
N GLY A 566 -5.58 -12.16 9.62
CA GLY A 566 -4.68 -13.22 9.15
C GLY A 566 -5.40 -14.42 8.51
N TRP A 567 -6.55 -14.84 9.07
CA TRP A 567 -7.23 -16.08 8.65
C TRP A 567 -8.33 -15.88 7.59
N LEU A 568 -9.08 -14.77 7.65
CA LEU A 568 -10.25 -14.56 6.79
C LEU A 568 -9.93 -14.57 5.28
N PRO A 569 -8.80 -14.04 4.79
CA PRO A 569 -8.49 -14.14 3.36
C PRO A 569 -8.43 -15.58 2.88
N PHE A 570 -7.78 -16.46 3.67
CA PHE A 570 -7.68 -17.87 3.36
C PHE A 570 -9.01 -18.60 3.49
N ALA A 571 -9.77 -18.31 4.56
CA ALA A 571 -11.10 -18.88 4.78
C ALA A 571 -12.10 -18.52 3.65
N CYS A 572 -12.05 -17.29 3.12
CA CYS A 572 -12.88 -16.88 1.99
C CYS A 572 -12.57 -17.69 0.72
N ARG A 573 -11.29 -17.92 0.42
CA ARG A 573 -10.89 -18.79 -0.71
C ARG A 573 -11.39 -20.22 -0.55
N MET A 574 -11.29 -20.76 0.66
CA MET A 574 -11.75 -22.12 0.94
C MET A 574 -13.28 -22.23 0.94
N ALA A 575 -13.98 -21.19 1.40
CA ALA A 575 -15.44 -21.14 1.34
C ALA A 575 -15.95 -21.24 -0.11
N HIS A 576 -15.30 -20.60 -1.07
CA HIS A 576 -15.55 -20.81 -2.50
C HIS A 576 -15.22 -22.25 -2.92
N GLY A 577 -14.06 -22.77 -2.52
CA GLY A 577 -13.63 -24.13 -2.86
C GLY A 577 -14.54 -25.24 -2.35
N VAL A 578 -15.27 -25.03 -1.25
CA VAL A 578 -16.26 -25.98 -0.74
C VAL A 578 -17.71 -25.64 -1.11
N TRP A 579 -17.93 -24.74 -2.06
CA TRP A 579 -19.25 -24.29 -2.52
C TRP A 579 -20.12 -23.69 -1.39
N GLY A 580 -19.47 -23.09 -0.38
CA GLY A 580 -20.12 -22.52 0.80
C GLY A 580 -20.45 -21.04 0.60
N PHE A 581 -21.42 -20.69 -0.24
CA PHE A 581 -21.73 -19.31 -0.62
C PHE A 581 -22.03 -18.41 0.58
N ASP A 582 -22.84 -18.88 1.55
CA ASP A 582 -23.19 -18.09 2.74
C ASP A 582 -21.96 -17.79 3.62
N SER A 583 -21.08 -18.80 3.80
CA SER A 583 -19.81 -18.58 4.50
C SER A 583 -18.93 -17.60 3.74
N TRP A 584 -18.79 -17.74 2.43
CA TRP A 584 -18.04 -16.83 1.59
C TRP A 584 -18.56 -15.40 1.68
N SER A 585 -19.88 -15.22 1.55
CA SER A 585 -20.51 -13.90 1.63
C SER A 585 -20.29 -13.24 2.99
N THR A 586 -20.56 -13.98 4.09
CA THR A 586 -20.42 -13.47 5.46
C THR A 586 -18.97 -13.13 5.81
N LEU A 587 -18.01 -14.05 5.48
CA LEU A 587 -16.60 -13.89 5.84
C LEU A 587 -15.94 -12.79 5.00
N SER A 588 -16.25 -12.67 3.71
CA SER A 588 -15.72 -11.59 2.88
C SER A 588 -16.26 -10.21 3.28
N ALA A 589 -17.52 -10.10 3.64
CA ALA A 589 -18.10 -8.87 4.18
C ALA A 589 -17.44 -8.49 5.52
N LYS A 590 -17.26 -9.48 6.43
CA LYS A 590 -16.57 -9.28 7.72
C LYS A 590 -15.12 -8.82 7.50
N LEU A 591 -14.40 -9.41 6.55
CA LEU A 591 -13.02 -9.04 6.24
C LEU A 591 -12.91 -7.59 5.73
N VAL A 592 -13.77 -7.19 4.78
CA VAL A 592 -13.81 -5.81 4.27
C VAL A 592 -14.13 -4.82 5.41
N ARG A 593 -15.14 -5.13 6.24
CA ARG A 593 -15.50 -4.29 7.38
C ARG A 593 -14.33 -4.16 8.36
N LEU A 594 -13.72 -5.26 8.79
CA LEU A 594 -12.57 -5.23 9.71
C LEU A 594 -11.39 -4.46 9.14
N ALA A 595 -11.04 -4.67 7.86
CA ALA A 595 -9.96 -3.95 7.22
C ALA A 595 -10.23 -2.44 7.15
N ARG A 596 -11.50 -2.02 6.97
CA ARG A 596 -11.90 -0.60 7.03
C ARG A 596 -11.88 -0.05 8.45
N GLU A 597 -12.44 -0.77 9.43
CA GLU A 597 -12.49 -0.34 10.84
C GLU A 597 -11.10 -0.19 11.45
N THR A 598 -10.17 -1.06 11.08
CA THR A 598 -8.77 -1.00 11.54
C THR A 598 -7.87 -0.11 10.67
N GLY A 599 -8.36 0.37 9.54
CA GLY A 599 -7.55 1.11 8.57
C GLY A 599 -6.46 0.29 7.89
N THR A 600 -6.56 -1.05 7.90
CA THR A 600 -5.51 -1.95 7.38
C THR A 600 -5.54 -1.99 5.84
N LEU A 601 -5.06 -0.90 5.20
CA LEU A 601 -5.04 -0.77 3.74
C LEU A 601 -4.11 -1.77 3.04
N SER A 602 -3.21 -2.42 3.76
CA SER A 602 -2.41 -3.53 3.22
C SER A 602 -3.26 -4.79 2.91
N VAL A 603 -4.35 -4.99 3.65
CA VAL A 603 -5.27 -6.14 3.50
C VAL A 603 -6.50 -5.77 2.67
N LEU A 604 -6.95 -4.52 2.73
CA LEU A 604 -8.21 -4.08 2.14
C LEU A 604 -8.34 -4.37 0.64
N PRO A 605 -7.33 -4.17 -0.24
CA PRO A 605 -7.46 -4.49 -1.66
C PRO A 605 -7.76 -5.96 -1.92
N SER A 606 -7.09 -6.88 -1.22
CA SER A 606 -7.37 -8.31 -1.34
C SER A 606 -8.73 -8.70 -0.76
N ALA A 607 -9.17 -8.04 0.32
CA ALA A 607 -10.51 -8.21 0.89
C ALA A 607 -11.60 -7.78 -0.09
N LEU A 608 -11.42 -6.64 -0.77
CA LEU A 608 -12.32 -6.13 -1.80
C LEU A 608 -12.43 -7.10 -2.98
N LEU A 609 -11.32 -7.69 -3.44
CA LEU A 609 -11.32 -8.69 -4.51
C LEU A 609 -12.07 -9.98 -4.14
N LEU A 610 -11.89 -10.46 -2.91
CA LEU A 610 -12.63 -11.64 -2.42
C LEU A 610 -14.13 -11.34 -2.33
N ARG A 611 -14.49 -10.14 -1.91
CA ARG A 611 -15.89 -9.68 -1.88
C ARG A 611 -16.45 -9.47 -3.28
N LEU A 612 -15.72 -8.83 -4.18
CA LEU A 612 -16.07 -8.63 -5.59
C LEU A 612 -16.41 -9.95 -6.27
N SER A 613 -15.55 -10.96 -6.14
CA SER A 613 -15.79 -12.28 -6.72
C SER A 613 -17.11 -12.88 -6.19
N ASN A 614 -17.41 -12.75 -4.90
CA ASN A 614 -18.66 -13.19 -4.32
C ASN A 614 -19.88 -12.46 -4.92
N ARG A 615 -19.76 -11.12 -5.18
CA ARG A 615 -20.84 -10.32 -5.80
C ARG A 615 -21.12 -10.73 -7.22
N VAL A 616 -20.10 -11.05 -8.02
CA VAL A 616 -20.27 -11.57 -9.38
C VAL A 616 -21.11 -12.85 -9.38
N PHE A 617 -20.83 -13.80 -8.49
CA PHE A 617 -21.63 -15.02 -8.37
C PHE A 617 -23.04 -14.77 -7.85
N ALA A 618 -23.22 -13.74 -7.01
CA ALA A 618 -24.54 -13.29 -6.58
C ALA A 618 -25.38 -12.66 -7.72
N GLY A 619 -24.77 -12.30 -8.83
CA GLY A 619 -25.42 -11.61 -9.95
C GLY A 619 -25.53 -10.10 -9.74
N ASP A 620 -24.50 -9.49 -9.16
CA ASP A 620 -24.46 -8.06 -8.87
C ASP A 620 -23.10 -7.49 -9.37
N LEU A 621 -23.00 -7.34 -10.69
CA LEU A 621 -21.78 -6.89 -11.34
C LEU A 621 -21.51 -5.39 -11.10
N ASP A 622 -22.54 -4.59 -10.83
CA ASP A 622 -22.39 -3.15 -10.54
C ASP A 622 -21.75 -2.92 -9.17
N ASP A 623 -22.15 -3.71 -8.15
CA ASP A 623 -21.46 -3.69 -6.86
C ASP A 623 -20.02 -4.22 -6.98
N ALA A 624 -19.81 -5.24 -7.79
CA ALA A 624 -18.48 -5.76 -8.11
C ALA A 624 -17.58 -4.69 -8.74
N ASP A 625 -18.07 -3.87 -9.68
CA ASP A 625 -17.33 -2.74 -10.27
C ASP A 625 -16.96 -1.69 -9.24
N SER A 626 -17.90 -1.37 -8.35
CA SER A 626 -17.65 -0.40 -7.28
C SER A 626 -16.50 -0.86 -6.37
N LEU A 627 -16.49 -2.15 -6.00
CA LEU A 627 -15.41 -2.77 -5.22
C LEU A 627 -14.10 -2.83 -5.99
N ALA A 628 -14.14 -3.07 -7.30
CA ALA A 628 -12.96 -3.05 -8.17
C ALA A 628 -12.33 -1.65 -8.25
N ALA A 629 -13.15 -0.63 -8.48
CA ALA A 629 -12.70 0.77 -8.53
C ALA A 629 -12.07 1.22 -7.20
N GLU A 630 -12.67 0.82 -6.07
CA GLU A 630 -12.10 1.09 -4.75
C GLU A 630 -10.73 0.38 -4.58
N ALA A 631 -10.63 -0.90 -4.98
CA ALA A 631 -9.38 -1.66 -4.92
C ALA A 631 -8.27 -1.03 -5.78
N VAL A 632 -8.61 -0.50 -6.98
CA VAL A 632 -7.69 0.26 -7.85
C VAL A 632 -7.19 1.51 -7.13
N THR A 633 -8.11 2.33 -6.61
CA THR A 633 -7.79 3.59 -5.94
C THR A 633 -6.86 3.38 -4.74
N ILE A 634 -7.11 2.33 -3.95
CA ILE A 634 -6.26 1.98 -2.80
C ILE A 634 -4.92 1.42 -3.29
N GLY A 635 -4.94 0.58 -4.33
CA GLY A 635 -3.73 0.02 -4.94
C GLY A 635 -2.77 1.08 -5.45
N GLU A 636 -3.28 2.10 -6.15
CA GLU A 636 -2.50 3.26 -6.61
C GLU A 636 -1.91 4.03 -5.43
N ALA A 637 -2.71 4.29 -4.39
CA ALA A 637 -2.26 5.00 -3.19
C ALA A 637 -1.19 4.24 -2.38
N THR A 638 -1.24 2.91 -2.40
CA THR A 638 -0.31 2.03 -1.64
C THR A 638 0.85 1.51 -2.47
N GLY A 639 0.91 1.85 -3.76
CA GLY A 639 1.90 1.32 -4.71
C GLY A 639 1.70 -0.16 -5.05
N SER A 640 0.51 -0.70 -4.82
CA SER A 640 0.14 -2.10 -5.12
C SER A 640 -0.77 -2.17 -6.36
N HIS A 641 -0.22 -1.91 -7.53
CA HIS A 641 -0.98 -1.85 -8.79
C HIS A 641 -1.55 -3.20 -9.26
N PHE A 642 -1.01 -4.29 -8.75
CA PHE A 642 -1.31 -5.66 -9.13
C PHE A 642 -2.79 -6.06 -8.98
N LEU A 643 -3.40 -5.69 -7.86
CA LEU A 643 -4.77 -6.11 -7.53
C LEU A 643 -5.84 -5.43 -8.42
N ALA A 644 -5.49 -4.29 -9.04
CA ALA A 644 -6.36 -3.56 -9.95
C ALA A 644 -6.82 -4.41 -11.16
N HIS A 645 -5.92 -5.23 -11.71
CA HIS A 645 -6.20 -6.01 -12.92
C HIS A 645 -7.02 -7.28 -12.66
N TYR A 646 -7.00 -7.81 -11.42
CA TYR A 646 -7.81 -8.97 -11.08
C TYR A 646 -9.32 -8.66 -11.06
N GLY A 647 -9.73 -7.45 -10.69
CA GLY A 647 -11.14 -7.05 -10.76
C GLY A 647 -11.71 -7.17 -12.17
N ALA A 648 -11.01 -6.61 -13.15
CA ALA A 648 -11.37 -6.70 -14.56
C ALA A 648 -11.41 -8.16 -15.05
N LEU A 649 -10.44 -8.99 -14.63
CA LEU A 649 -10.39 -10.41 -15.00
C LEU A 649 -11.64 -11.20 -14.55
N VAL A 650 -12.25 -10.79 -13.44
CA VAL A 650 -13.45 -11.48 -12.89
C VAL A 650 -14.74 -10.92 -13.50
N ILE A 651 -14.81 -9.63 -13.81
CA ILE A 651 -16.03 -8.94 -14.24
C ILE A 651 -16.22 -8.97 -15.76
N GLU A 652 -15.19 -8.56 -16.54
CA GLU A 652 -15.31 -8.31 -17.98
C GLU A 652 -15.68 -9.56 -18.81
N PRO A 653 -15.29 -10.79 -18.43
CA PRO A 653 -15.75 -12.00 -19.11
C PRO A 653 -17.27 -12.18 -19.12
N TRP A 654 -17.96 -11.86 -18.02
CA TRP A 654 -19.43 -11.94 -17.91
C TRP A 654 -20.13 -10.91 -18.80
N ARG A 655 -19.50 -9.75 -19.01
CA ARG A 655 -19.97 -8.71 -19.93
C ARG A 655 -19.69 -9.02 -21.41
N GLY A 656 -18.81 -9.99 -21.69
CA GLY A 656 -18.41 -10.32 -23.06
C GLY A 656 -17.41 -9.33 -23.67
N ARG A 657 -16.72 -8.56 -22.83
CA ARG A 657 -15.74 -7.55 -23.26
C ARG A 657 -14.38 -8.20 -23.51
N GLU A 658 -14.23 -8.78 -24.72
CA GLU A 658 -13.02 -9.55 -25.08
C GLU A 658 -11.74 -8.72 -25.00
N THR A 659 -11.75 -7.49 -25.52
CA THR A 659 -10.57 -6.60 -25.53
C THR A 659 -10.08 -6.28 -24.13
N GLU A 660 -10.97 -5.95 -23.19
CA GLU A 660 -10.70 -5.63 -21.81
C GLU A 660 -10.19 -6.86 -21.06
N THR A 661 -10.83 -8.00 -21.27
CA THR A 661 -10.41 -9.29 -20.70
C THR A 661 -9.00 -9.66 -21.14
N LEU A 662 -8.69 -9.59 -22.44
CA LEU A 662 -7.37 -9.90 -22.99
C LEU A 662 -6.30 -8.89 -22.49
N ARG A 663 -6.66 -7.62 -22.34
CA ARG A 663 -5.76 -6.60 -21.77
C ARG A 663 -5.43 -6.93 -20.33
N ALA A 664 -6.43 -7.27 -19.49
CA ALA A 664 -6.22 -7.66 -18.09
C ALA A 664 -5.33 -8.91 -17.98
N ILE A 665 -5.56 -9.92 -18.85
CA ILE A 665 -4.73 -11.12 -18.95
C ILE A 665 -3.28 -10.75 -19.30
N GLY A 666 -3.09 -9.93 -20.34
CA GLY A 666 -1.76 -9.50 -20.78
C GLY A 666 -0.98 -8.79 -19.69
N THR A 667 -1.64 -7.95 -18.90
CA THR A 667 -1.02 -7.27 -17.78
C THR A 667 -0.63 -8.24 -16.65
N ILE A 668 -1.51 -9.17 -16.28
CA ILE A 668 -1.24 -10.16 -15.23
C ILE A 668 -0.12 -11.12 -15.63
N THR A 669 -0.13 -11.62 -16.86
CA THR A 669 0.89 -12.57 -17.34
C THR A 669 2.23 -11.90 -17.64
N GLY A 670 2.24 -10.62 -17.97
CA GLY A 670 3.44 -9.82 -18.19
C GLY A 670 4.11 -9.32 -16.91
N ASP A 671 3.42 -9.37 -15.77
CA ASP A 671 3.95 -8.92 -14.48
C ASP A 671 4.94 -9.95 -13.91
N ARG A 672 6.23 -9.62 -13.99
CA ARG A 672 7.33 -10.45 -13.47
C ARG A 672 7.23 -10.69 -11.95
N THR A 673 6.50 -9.85 -11.21
CA THR A 673 6.30 -10.03 -9.77
C THR A 673 5.36 -11.18 -9.44
N LEU A 674 4.61 -11.67 -10.42
CA LEU A 674 3.65 -12.78 -10.31
C LEU A 674 4.19 -14.10 -10.85
N SER A 675 5.42 -14.11 -11.36
CA SER A 675 6.03 -15.32 -11.92
C SER A 675 6.11 -16.50 -10.94
N GLY A 676 5.96 -16.23 -9.63
CA GLY A 676 5.91 -17.24 -8.56
C GLY A 676 4.51 -17.66 -8.12
N GLU A 677 3.42 -17.21 -8.78
CA GLU A 677 2.03 -17.51 -8.37
C GLU A 677 1.30 -18.34 -9.43
N GLY A 678 1.01 -19.60 -9.14
CA GLY A 678 0.28 -20.50 -10.06
C GLY A 678 -1.12 -20.01 -10.40
N LYS A 679 -1.82 -19.35 -9.45
CA LYS A 679 -3.14 -18.74 -9.70
C LYS A 679 -3.13 -17.70 -10.83
N ALA A 680 -2.00 -17.00 -11.05
CA ALA A 680 -1.84 -16.05 -12.15
C ALA A 680 -1.88 -16.72 -13.53
N LEU A 681 -1.74 -18.04 -13.58
CA LEU A 681 -1.88 -18.84 -14.80
C LEU A 681 -3.27 -19.46 -14.94
N THR A 682 -3.93 -19.82 -13.84
CA THR A 682 -5.26 -20.49 -13.85
C THR A 682 -6.41 -19.49 -13.98
N ALA A 683 -6.34 -18.34 -13.30
CA ALA A 683 -7.40 -17.32 -13.37
C ALA A 683 -7.66 -16.79 -14.79
N PRO A 684 -6.64 -16.49 -15.63
CA PRO A 684 -6.83 -16.16 -17.03
C PRO A 684 -7.57 -17.23 -17.83
N GLN A 685 -7.30 -18.51 -17.58
CA GLN A 685 -7.93 -19.62 -18.30
C GLN A 685 -9.41 -19.73 -17.93
N TRP A 686 -9.76 -19.59 -16.66
CA TRP A 686 -11.15 -19.52 -16.23
C TRP A 686 -11.87 -18.33 -16.85
N ALA A 687 -11.26 -17.14 -16.85
CA ALA A 687 -11.84 -15.94 -17.43
C ALA A 687 -12.14 -16.09 -18.93
N LEU A 688 -11.20 -16.66 -19.70
CA LEU A 688 -11.39 -16.96 -21.11
C LEU A 688 -12.51 -18.00 -21.32
N ALA A 689 -12.59 -19.00 -20.46
CA ALA A 689 -13.65 -20.01 -20.55
C ALA A 689 -15.05 -19.41 -20.33
N VAL A 690 -15.21 -18.54 -19.32
CA VAL A 690 -16.47 -17.80 -19.07
C VAL A 690 -16.81 -16.91 -20.27
N LEU A 691 -15.84 -16.11 -20.74
CA LEU A 691 -16.01 -15.20 -21.87
C LEU A 691 -16.51 -15.94 -23.10
N TYR A 692 -15.81 -16.99 -23.50
CA TYR A 692 -16.10 -17.70 -24.75
C TYR A 692 -17.37 -18.55 -24.64
N ASN A 693 -17.72 -19.09 -23.48
CA ASN A 693 -19.05 -19.71 -23.25
C ASN A 693 -20.19 -18.68 -23.39
N GLY A 694 -20.01 -17.47 -22.83
CA GLY A 694 -20.98 -16.38 -23.01
C GLY A 694 -21.15 -15.93 -24.46
N LEU A 695 -20.05 -15.87 -25.22
CA LEU A 695 -20.04 -15.49 -26.63
C LEU A 695 -20.47 -16.65 -27.56
N GLY A 696 -20.66 -17.89 -27.06
CA GLY A 696 -21.00 -19.06 -27.86
C GLY A 696 -19.80 -19.64 -28.64
N ARG A 697 -18.57 -19.29 -28.29
CA ARG A 697 -17.32 -19.78 -28.91
C ARG A 697 -16.80 -21.00 -28.12
N TYR A 698 -17.53 -22.12 -28.25
CA TYR A 698 -17.36 -23.28 -27.37
C TYR A 698 -16.05 -24.03 -27.53
N GLU A 699 -15.42 -24.01 -28.72
CA GLU A 699 -14.11 -24.66 -28.91
C GLU A 699 -13.01 -23.93 -28.13
N GLU A 700 -12.98 -22.61 -28.21
CA GLU A 700 -12.02 -21.77 -27.44
C GLU A 700 -12.29 -21.85 -25.94
N ALA A 701 -13.58 -21.86 -25.53
CA ALA A 701 -13.99 -22.07 -24.16
C ALA A 701 -13.51 -23.42 -23.63
N CYS A 702 -13.67 -24.49 -24.42
CA CYS A 702 -13.21 -25.82 -24.04
C CYS A 702 -11.68 -25.88 -23.87
N ALA A 703 -10.92 -25.27 -24.79
CA ALA A 703 -9.47 -25.24 -24.72
C ALA A 703 -8.97 -24.49 -23.48
N ALA A 704 -9.59 -23.33 -23.15
CA ALA A 704 -9.26 -22.55 -21.97
C ALA A 704 -9.65 -23.28 -20.67
N ALA A 705 -10.88 -23.80 -20.60
CA ALA A 705 -11.36 -24.52 -19.42
C ALA A 705 -10.53 -25.77 -19.10
N ALA A 706 -10.13 -26.55 -20.16
CA ALA A 706 -9.26 -27.71 -19.99
C ALA A 706 -7.93 -27.34 -19.33
N LYS A 707 -7.28 -26.23 -19.77
CA LYS A 707 -6.07 -25.70 -19.14
C LYS A 707 -6.32 -25.25 -17.71
N GLY A 708 -7.48 -24.64 -17.42
CA GLY A 708 -7.88 -24.24 -16.07
C GLY A 708 -8.07 -25.43 -15.12
N CYS A 709 -8.37 -26.61 -15.64
CA CYS A 709 -8.57 -27.87 -14.89
C CYS A 709 -7.31 -28.71 -14.69
N GLU A 710 -6.16 -28.38 -15.30
CA GLU A 710 -4.92 -29.17 -15.22
C GLU A 710 -4.38 -29.32 -13.80
N TYR A 711 -4.71 -28.39 -12.91
CA TYR A 711 -4.21 -28.37 -11.52
C TYR A 711 -5.38 -28.33 -10.53
N PRO A 712 -5.98 -29.48 -10.21
CA PRO A 712 -7.15 -29.57 -9.31
C PRO A 712 -6.88 -29.06 -7.90
N GLN A 713 -5.61 -29.03 -7.47
CA GLN A 713 -5.18 -28.55 -6.17
C GLN A 713 -5.36 -27.02 -6.02
N GLU A 714 -5.45 -26.27 -7.11
CA GLU A 714 -5.78 -24.85 -7.09
C GLU A 714 -7.29 -24.66 -6.86
N LEU A 715 -7.74 -25.01 -5.64
CA LEU A 715 -9.15 -25.00 -5.24
C LEU A 715 -9.86 -23.67 -5.53
N GLY A 716 -11.12 -23.74 -5.95
CA GLY A 716 -11.94 -22.61 -6.35
C GLY A 716 -11.86 -22.33 -7.85
N LEU A 717 -10.74 -21.85 -8.38
CA LEU A 717 -10.61 -21.55 -9.82
C LEU A 717 -10.65 -22.80 -10.71
N ALA A 718 -9.96 -23.88 -10.31
CA ALA A 718 -10.00 -25.14 -11.03
C ALA A 718 -11.42 -25.75 -11.03
N LEU A 719 -12.15 -25.65 -9.91
CA LEU A 719 -13.54 -26.09 -9.81
C LEU A 719 -14.48 -25.26 -10.68
N SER A 720 -14.30 -23.94 -10.70
CA SER A 720 -15.07 -23.04 -11.57
C SER A 720 -14.76 -23.32 -13.06
N SER A 721 -13.49 -23.61 -13.40
CA SER A 721 -13.09 -24.02 -14.77
C SER A 721 -13.72 -25.36 -15.17
N LEU A 722 -13.92 -26.27 -14.22
CA LEU A 722 -14.56 -27.57 -14.49
C LEU A 722 -16.03 -27.40 -14.86
N VAL A 723 -16.76 -26.44 -14.28
CA VAL A 723 -18.12 -26.09 -14.67
C VAL A 723 -18.16 -25.60 -16.14
N GLU A 724 -17.22 -24.68 -16.46
CA GLU A 724 -17.11 -24.15 -17.82
C GLU A 724 -16.75 -25.24 -18.84
N LEU A 725 -15.90 -26.21 -18.44
CA LEU A 725 -15.47 -27.30 -19.29
C LEU A 725 -16.65 -28.24 -19.68
N VAL A 726 -17.54 -28.53 -18.72
CA VAL A 726 -18.71 -29.38 -19.02
C VAL A 726 -19.60 -28.74 -20.07
N GLU A 727 -19.91 -27.44 -19.93
CA GLU A 727 -20.73 -26.74 -20.92
C GLU A 727 -20.03 -26.68 -22.29
N ALA A 728 -18.78 -26.20 -22.30
CA ALA A 728 -18.02 -26.04 -23.54
C ALA A 728 -17.79 -27.35 -24.26
N ALA A 729 -17.46 -28.42 -23.56
CA ALA A 729 -17.25 -29.74 -24.16
C ALA A 729 -18.56 -30.34 -24.72
N ALA A 730 -19.68 -30.24 -23.98
CA ALA A 730 -20.97 -30.70 -24.44
C ALA A 730 -21.43 -29.94 -25.72
N ARG A 731 -21.18 -28.62 -25.77
CA ARG A 731 -21.55 -27.75 -26.90
C ARG A 731 -20.63 -27.86 -28.09
N SER A 732 -19.35 -28.20 -27.91
CA SER A 732 -18.40 -28.44 -29.00
C SER A 732 -18.40 -29.88 -29.51
N GLY A 733 -19.35 -30.71 -29.07
CA GLY A 733 -19.48 -32.09 -29.52
C GLY A 733 -18.47 -33.08 -28.94
N LYS A 734 -17.65 -32.67 -27.94
CA LYS A 734 -16.66 -33.51 -27.25
C LYS A 734 -17.29 -34.28 -26.10
N ARG A 735 -18.23 -35.20 -26.46
CA ARG A 735 -19.11 -35.91 -25.52
C ARG A 735 -18.32 -36.65 -24.43
N ASP A 736 -17.24 -37.35 -24.76
CA ASP A 736 -16.48 -38.14 -23.80
C ASP A 736 -15.83 -37.23 -22.73
N LEU A 737 -15.28 -36.10 -23.17
CA LEU A 737 -14.72 -35.09 -22.28
C LEU A 737 -15.78 -34.45 -21.37
N ALA A 738 -16.97 -34.17 -21.92
CA ALA A 738 -18.09 -33.63 -21.14
C ALA A 738 -18.56 -34.63 -20.07
N VAL A 739 -18.66 -35.95 -20.40
CA VAL A 739 -19.03 -37.01 -19.46
C VAL A 739 -17.99 -37.16 -18.36
N GLU A 740 -16.70 -37.19 -18.70
CA GLU A 740 -15.62 -37.25 -17.73
C GLU A 740 -15.66 -36.03 -16.78
N ALA A 741 -15.71 -34.81 -17.32
CA ALA A 741 -15.78 -33.59 -16.56
C ALA A 741 -16.99 -33.53 -15.63
N ALA A 742 -18.19 -33.90 -16.15
CA ALA A 742 -19.42 -33.99 -15.35
C ALA A 742 -19.33 -35.03 -14.24
N GLY A 743 -18.70 -36.17 -14.46
CA GLY A 743 -18.44 -37.19 -13.45
C GLY A 743 -17.53 -36.69 -12.31
N ARG A 744 -16.45 -36.02 -12.65
CA ARG A 744 -15.54 -35.38 -11.69
C ARG A 744 -16.29 -34.31 -10.87
N LEU A 745 -17.05 -33.45 -11.52
CA LEU A 745 -17.85 -32.42 -10.90
C LEU A 745 -18.89 -33.02 -9.94
N ALA A 746 -19.60 -34.07 -10.36
CA ALA A 746 -20.60 -34.76 -9.53
C ALA A 746 -20.02 -35.28 -8.22
N THR A 747 -18.84 -35.93 -8.26
CA THR A 747 -18.15 -36.44 -7.09
C THR A 747 -17.82 -35.32 -6.09
N ILE A 748 -17.28 -34.20 -6.57
CA ILE A 748 -16.91 -33.03 -5.78
C ILE A 748 -18.17 -32.37 -5.18
N CYS A 749 -19.21 -32.17 -6.00
CA CYS A 749 -20.45 -31.53 -5.57
C CYS A 749 -21.24 -32.37 -4.56
N GLN A 750 -21.22 -33.68 -4.69
CA GLN A 750 -21.84 -34.59 -3.74
C GLN A 750 -21.13 -34.52 -2.38
N ALA A 751 -19.81 -34.50 -2.38
CA ALA A 751 -19.01 -34.34 -1.16
C ALA A 751 -19.25 -32.99 -0.47
N SER A 752 -19.39 -31.92 -1.24
CA SER A 752 -19.78 -30.60 -0.71
C SER A 752 -21.19 -30.63 -0.10
N GLY A 753 -22.18 -31.21 -0.79
CA GLY A 753 -23.54 -31.36 -0.31
C GLY A 753 -24.34 -30.05 -0.17
N THR A 754 -23.81 -28.89 -0.63
CA THR A 754 -24.53 -27.62 -0.62
C THR A 754 -25.56 -27.57 -1.76
N ALA A 755 -26.63 -26.78 -1.61
CA ALA A 755 -27.64 -26.59 -2.65
C ALA A 755 -27.00 -26.02 -3.95
N TRP A 756 -26.04 -25.13 -3.81
CA TRP A 756 -25.28 -24.59 -4.96
C TRP A 756 -24.52 -25.70 -5.69
N ALA A 757 -23.73 -26.49 -4.99
CA ALA A 757 -22.95 -27.59 -5.58
C ALA A 757 -23.85 -28.63 -6.26
N THR A 758 -24.86 -29.13 -5.54
CA THR A 758 -25.75 -30.17 -6.04
C THR A 758 -26.63 -29.69 -7.21
N GLY A 759 -27.07 -28.43 -7.19
CA GLY A 759 -27.78 -27.81 -8.30
C GLY A 759 -26.89 -27.65 -9.54
N THR A 760 -25.65 -27.21 -9.40
CA THR A 760 -24.69 -27.11 -10.49
C THR A 760 -24.35 -28.49 -11.07
N SER A 761 -24.19 -29.50 -10.24
CA SER A 761 -23.96 -30.88 -10.65
C SER A 761 -25.15 -31.44 -11.45
N ALA A 762 -26.38 -31.16 -11.02
CA ALA A 762 -27.60 -31.58 -11.74
C ALA A 762 -27.67 -30.91 -13.14
N ALA A 763 -27.36 -29.59 -13.22
CA ALA A 763 -27.30 -28.89 -14.52
C ALA A 763 -26.21 -29.46 -15.45
N ALA A 764 -25.03 -29.77 -14.93
CA ALA A 764 -23.95 -30.38 -15.71
C ALA A 764 -24.33 -31.78 -16.23
N ARG A 765 -24.97 -32.58 -15.40
CA ARG A 765 -25.50 -33.91 -15.80
C ARG A 765 -26.60 -33.79 -16.82
N ALA A 766 -27.48 -32.81 -16.72
CA ALA A 766 -28.54 -32.54 -17.68
C ALA A 766 -27.99 -32.27 -19.08
N LEU A 767 -26.89 -31.53 -19.19
CA LEU A 767 -26.22 -31.22 -20.48
C LEU A 767 -25.76 -32.45 -21.29
N ILE A 768 -25.45 -33.55 -20.60
CA ILE A 768 -24.95 -34.80 -21.17
C ILE A 768 -26.03 -35.90 -21.23
N SER A 769 -27.25 -35.61 -20.74
CA SER A 769 -28.39 -36.49 -20.70
C SER A 769 -29.41 -36.15 -21.82
N GLU A 770 -30.33 -37.05 -22.09
CA GLU A 770 -31.35 -36.93 -23.13
C GLU A 770 -32.77 -37.22 -22.59
N GLY A 771 -33.79 -36.72 -23.25
CA GLY A 771 -35.21 -36.99 -22.96
C GLY A 771 -35.63 -36.63 -21.53
N ASP A 772 -36.51 -37.46 -20.93
CA ASP A 772 -37.07 -37.19 -19.59
C ASP A 772 -36.02 -37.08 -18.48
N THR A 773 -34.87 -37.73 -18.63
CA THR A 773 -33.79 -37.67 -17.69
C THR A 773 -33.16 -36.25 -17.66
N ALA A 774 -32.93 -35.65 -18.81
CA ALA A 774 -32.43 -34.29 -18.93
C ALA A 774 -33.44 -33.31 -18.35
N ASP A 775 -34.75 -33.46 -18.67
CA ASP A 775 -35.82 -32.60 -18.13
C ASP A 775 -35.85 -32.64 -16.61
N ALA A 776 -35.86 -33.83 -16.02
CA ALA A 776 -35.87 -34.02 -14.57
C ALA A 776 -34.64 -33.37 -13.89
N LEU A 777 -33.45 -33.53 -14.46
CA LEU A 777 -32.22 -32.98 -13.96
C LEU A 777 -32.18 -31.44 -14.02
N TYR A 778 -32.67 -30.84 -15.14
CA TYR A 778 -32.78 -29.37 -15.21
C TYR A 778 -33.74 -28.81 -14.16
N ARG A 779 -34.90 -29.44 -13.96
CA ARG A 779 -35.87 -29.04 -12.94
C ARG A 779 -35.28 -29.18 -11.52
N GLU A 780 -34.59 -30.29 -11.23
CA GLU A 780 -33.85 -30.47 -9.99
C GLU A 780 -32.81 -29.37 -9.78
N ALA A 781 -32.01 -29.08 -10.83
CA ALA A 781 -30.99 -28.03 -10.75
C ALA A 781 -31.59 -26.67 -10.43
N ILE A 782 -32.66 -26.27 -11.12
CA ILE A 782 -33.33 -24.99 -10.87
C ILE A 782 -33.90 -24.94 -9.48
N ALA A 783 -34.63 -25.96 -8.99
CA ALA A 783 -35.23 -25.99 -7.65
C ALA A 783 -34.15 -25.83 -6.54
N ARG A 784 -32.99 -26.48 -6.71
CA ARG A 784 -31.86 -26.35 -5.78
C ARG A 784 -31.22 -24.96 -5.81
N LEU A 785 -30.98 -24.40 -7.01
CA LEU A 785 -30.33 -23.11 -7.19
C LEU A 785 -31.22 -21.93 -6.79
N GLU A 786 -32.55 -22.05 -6.93
CA GLU A 786 -33.51 -21.05 -6.45
C GLU A 786 -33.43 -20.82 -4.94
N SER A 787 -33.08 -21.87 -4.18
CA SER A 787 -32.89 -21.77 -2.73
C SER A 787 -31.58 -21.10 -2.33
N THR A 788 -30.78 -20.63 -3.29
CA THR A 788 -29.46 -20.03 -3.08
C THR A 788 -29.41 -18.59 -3.59
N PRO A 789 -28.51 -17.76 -3.05
CA PRO A 789 -28.26 -16.42 -3.59
C PRO A 789 -27.38 -16.42 -4.89
N VAL A 790 -27.00 -17.58 -5.44
CA VAL A 790 -26.08 -17.68 -6.59
C VAL A 790 -26.84 -17.48 -7.90
N ARG A 791 -27.21 -16.24 -8.18
CA ARG A 791 -28.09 -15.88 -9.30
C ARG A 791 -27.50 -16.16 -10.67
N THR A 792 -26.18 -16.02 -10.84
CA THR A 792 -25.51 -16.34 -12.13
C THR A 792 -25.63 -17.83 -12.48
N ALA A 793 -25.46 -18.72 -11.52
CA ALA A 793 -25.62 -20.16 -11.75
C ALA A 793 -27.07 -20.53 -12.08
N LEU A 794 -28.05 -19.94 -11.36
CA LEU A 794 -29.49 -20.15 -11.65
C LEU A 794 -29.83 -19.69 -13.08
N ALA A 795 -29.43 -18.48 -13.43
CA ALA A 795 -29.75 -17.90 -14.74
C ALA A 795 -29.11 -18.69 -15.89
N ARG A 796 -27.85 -19.11 -15.77
CA ARG A 796 -27.22 -19.99 -16.77
C ARG A 796 -27.91 -21.35 -16.88
N THR A 797 -28.33 -21.92 -15.74
CA THR A 797 -29.09 -23.19 -15.77
C THR A 797 -30.41 -23.05 -16.52
N ARG A 798 -31.14 -21.95 -16.30
CA ARG A 798 -32.39 -21.65 -17.03
C ARG A 798 -32.13 -21.41 -18.51
N LEU A 799 -31.05 -20.72 -18.86
CA LEU A 799 -30.61 -20.52 -20.24
C LEU A 799 -30.37 -21.89 -20.95
N LEU A 800 -29.56 -22.74 -20.33
CA LEU A 800 -29.23 -24.07 -20.86
C LEU A 800 -30.47 -24.96 -20.98
N TYR A 801 -31.38 -24.88 -20.00
CA TYR A 801 -32.64 -25.61 -20.05
C TYR A 801 -33.55 -25.08 -21.14
N GLY A 802 -33.66 -23.78 -21.33
CA GLY A 802 -34.43 -23.17 -22.41
C GLY A 802 -33.91 -23.54 -23.78
N GLU A 803 -32.59 -23.55 -23.99
CA GLU A 803 -31.95 -23.99 -25.21
C GLU A 803 -32.19 -25.50 -25.47
N TRP A 804 -32.22 -26.34 -24.43
CA TRP A 804 -32.55 -27.76 -24.55
C TRP A 804 -34.03 -27.94 -24.90
N LEU A 805 -34.96 -27.24 -24.24
CA LEU A 805 -36.40 -27.27 -24.55
C LEU A 805 -36.70 -26.83 -25.98
N SER A 806 -35.97 -25.83 -26.50
CA SER A 806 -36.09 -25.39 -27.89
C SER A 806 -35.73 -26.52 -28.88
N ARG A 807 -34.69 -27.28 -28.59
CA ARG A 807 -34.30 -28.46 -29.42
C ARG A 807 -35.29 -29.60 -29.32
N GLU A 808 -35.98 -29.79 -28.20
CA GLU A 808 -37.04 -30.75 -27.99
C GLU A 808 -38.41 -30.26 -28.56
N ASN A 809 -38.43 -29.10 -29.27
CA ASN A 809 -39.65 -28.46 -29.79
C ASN A 809 -40.67 -28.03 -28.72
N ARG A 810 -40.32 -27.94 -27.45
CA ARG A 810 -41.17 -27.48 -26.35
C ARG A 810 -41.11 -25.93 -26.24
N ARG A 811 -41.52 -25.24 -27.29
CA ARG A 811 -41.32 -23.81 -27.52
C ARG A 811 -41.93 -22.91 -26.41
N ALA A 812 -43.10 -23.26 -25.84
CA ALA A 812 -43.72 -22.45 -24.80
C ALA A 812 -42.85 -22.47 -23.50
N GLU A 813 -42.48 -23.67 -23.06
CA GLU A 813 -41.64 -23.82 -21.86
C GLU A 813 -40.21 -23.27 -22.10
N ALA A 814 -39.68 -23.38 -23.31
CA ALA A 814 -38.42 -22.77 -23.69
C ALA A 814 -38.46 -21.26 -23.51
N ARG A 815 -39.51 -20.57 -23.98
CA ARG A 815 -39.70 -19.12 -23.84
C ARG A 815 -39.73 -18.72 -22.37
N ASP A 816 -40.48 -19.44 -21.51
CA ASP A 816 -40.61 -19.15 -20.11
C ASP A 816 -39.22 -19.21 -19.40
N GLN A 817 -38.42 -20.24 -19.71
CA GLN A 817 -37.09 -20.36 -19.08
C GLN A 817 -36.08 -19.34 -19.62
N LEU A 818 -36.11 -19.09 -20.94
CA LEU A 818 -35.23 -18.11 -21.58
C LEU A 818 -35.55 -16.67 -21.14
N ALA A 819 -36.84 -16.33 -20.99
CA ALA A 819 -37.26 -15.01 -20.46
C ALA A 819 -36.76 -14.78 -19.03
N LEU A 820 -36.94 -15.76 -18.16
CA LEU A 820 -36.43 -15.69 -16.78
C LEU A 820 -34.89 -15.63 -16.75
N ALA A 821 -34.22 -16.41 -17.63
CA ALA A 821 -32.74 -16.34 -17.72
C ALA A 821 -32.29 -14.95 -18.17
N HIS A 822 -32.91 -14.41 -19.23
CA HIS A 822 -32.58 -13.08 -19.74
C HIS A 822 -32.82 -12.00 -18.69
N GLU A 823 -33.95 -12.01 -17.99
CA GLU A 823 -34.27 -11.04 -16.95
C GLU A 823 -33.21 -11.04 -15.83
N ILE A 824 -32.81 -12.23 -15.35
CA ILE A 824 -31.80 -12.34 -14.27
C ILE A 824 -30.41 -11.89 -14.77
N LEU A 825 -30.00 -12.29 -15.99
CA LEU A 825 -28.71 -11.95 -16.57
C LEU A 825 -28.57 -10.47 -16.92
N ASP A 826 -29.65 -9.88 -17.48
CA ASP A 826 -29.71 -8.44 -17.79
C ASP A 826 -29.63 -7.60 -16.52
N ARG A 827 -30.41 -7.96 -15.49
CA ARG A 827 -30.36 -7.30 -14.19
C ARG A 827 -28.98 -7.45 -13.51
N ALA A 828 -28.33 -8.60 -13.70
CA ALA A 828 -26.99 -8.86 -13.18
C ALA A 828 -25.88 -8.09 -13.92
N GLY A 829 -26.14 -7.51 -15.08
CA GLY A 829 -25.13 -6.90 -15.94
C GLY A 829 -24.26 -7.92 -16.69
N ALA A 830 -24.70 -9.19 -16.79
CA ALA A 830 -23.99 -10.27 -17.48
C ALA A 830 -24.33 -10.28 -18.97
N GLU A 831 -23.90 -9.22 -19.68
CA GLU A 831 -24.32 -8.85 -21.03
C GLU A 831 -24.13 -9.98 -22.06
N ALA A 832 -23.00 -10.73 -21.99
CA ALA A 832 -22.72 -11.83 -22.92
C ALA A 832 -23.77 -12.95 -22.86
N PHE A 833 -24.11 -13.38 -21.66
CA PHE A 833 -25.11 -14.43 -21.43
C PHE A 833 -26.54 -13.90 -21.62
N ALA A 834 -26.80 -12.64 -21.28
CA ALA A 834 -28.10 -12.00 -21.54
C ALA A 834 -28.36 -11.90 -23.03
N GLU A 835 -27.37 -11.52 -23.84
CA GLU A 835 -27.47 -11.46 -25.31
C GLU A 835 -27.64 -12.85 -25.92
N ARG A 836 -27.00 -13.89 -25.35
CA ARG A 836 -27.21 -15.26 -25.75
C ARG A 836 -28.66 -15.70 -25.47
N ALA A 837 -29.20 -15.41 -24.29
CA ALA A 837 -30.59 -15.70 -23.92
C ALA A 837 -31.58 -14.95 -24.83
N ARG A 838 -31.32 -13.70 -25.17
CA ARG A 838 -32.12 -12.87 -26.06
C ARG A 838 -32.21 -13.47 -27.47
N ARG A 839 -31.06 -13.90 -28.05
CA ARG A 839 -31.00 -14.54 -29.38
C ARG A 839 -31.81 -15.83 -29.40
N GLU A 840 -31.78 -16.64 -28.37
CA GLU A 840 -32.56 -17.86 -28.25
C GLU A 840 -34.07 -17.58 -28.09
N LEU A 841 -34.45 -16.50 -27.37
CA LEU A 841 -35.84 -16.04 -27.27
C LEU A 841 -36.40 -15.58 -28.62
N GLU A 842 -35.64 -14.83 -29.39
CA GLU A 842 -36.02 -14.40 -30.74
C GLU A 842 -36.19 -15.60 -31.67
N ALA A 843 -35.27 -16.58 -31.59
CA ALA A 843 -35.40 -17.84 -32.35
C ALA A 843 -36.66 -18.64 -31.92
N ALA A 844 -37.10 -18.51 -30.67
CA ALA A 844 -38.35 -19.11 -30.18
C ALA A 844 -39.62 -18.30 -30.51
N GLY A 845 -39.48 -17.14 -31.22
CA GLY A 845 -40.59 -16.33 -31.74
C GLY A 845 -41.07 -15.22 -30.81
N GLU A 846 -40.28 -14.77 -29.87
CA GLU A 846 -40.58 -13.64 -28.97
C GLU A 846 -39.69 -12.43 -29.26
N THR A 847 -40.28 -11.22 -29.30
CA THR A 847 -39.54 -9.99 -29.57
C THR A 847 -39.17 -9.32 -28.21
N VAL A 848 -37.91 -9.35 -27.86
CA VAL A 848 -37.42 -8.68 -26.64
C VAL A 848 -37.04 -7.23 -26.97
N ARG A 849 -37.64 -6.25 -26.27
CA ARG A 849 -37.21 -4.85 -26.36
C ARG A 849 -35.85 -4.69 -25.69
N ARG A 850 -34.89 -4.18 -26.44
CA ARG A 850 -33.63 -3.68 -25.87
C ARG A 850 -33.92 -2.52 -24.92
N ARG A 851 -33.43 -2.62 -23.69
CA ARG A 851 -33.38 -1.48 -22.79
C ARG A 851 -32.30 -0.54 -23.34
N ASP A 852 -32.72 0.60 -23.92
CA ASP A 852 -31.80 1.68 -24.20
C ASP A 852 -31.25 2.18 -22.87
N THR A 853 -30.08 1.76 -22.49
CA THR A 853 -29.28 2.43 -21.46
C THR A 853 -28.81 3.73 -22.09
N GLY A 854 -29.58 4.80 -21.83
CA GLY A 854 -29.26 6.16 -22.27
C GLY A 854 -27.85 6.51 -21.80
N THR A 855 -26.98 6.77 -22.76
CA THR A 855 -25.54 7.03 -22.62
C THR A 855 -25.24 8.43 -22.07
N GLU A 856 -26.20 9.11 -21.45
CA GLU A 856 -25.97 10.45 -20.87
C GLU A 856 -26.23 10.41 -19.36
N GLN A 857 -25.16 10.60 -18.60
CA GLN A 857 -25.11 10.83 -17.13
C GLN A 857 -25.01 9.62 -16.21
N ALA A 858 -24.36 8.54 -16.59
CA ALA A 858 -24.00 7.51 -15.63
C ALA A 858 -23.03 8.03 -14.55
N LEU A 859 -23.33 7.71 -13.29
CA LEU A 859 -22.40 7.97 -12.19
C LEU A 859 -21.13 7.14 -12.40
N THR A 860 -19.98 7.71 -12.08
CA THR A 860 -18.76 6.88 -11.98
C THR A 860 -18.92 5.88 -10.83
N PRO A 861 -18.21 4.76 -10.82
CA PRO A 861 -18.28 3.77 -9.74
C PRO A 861 -18.09 4.38 -8.34
N GLN A 862 -17.17 5.32 -8.20
CA GLN A 862 -16.94 6.04 -6.94
C GLN A 862 -18.11 6.96 -6.57
N GLU A 863 -18.66 7.69 -7.54
CA GLU A 863 -19.85 8.52 -7.33
C GLU A 863 -21.07 7.68 -6.93
N ALA A 864 -21.25 6.52 -7.56
CA ALA A 864 -22.33 5.58 -7.24
C ALA A 864 -22.20 5.02 -5.81
N GLN A 865 -20.98 4.69 -5.39
CA GLN A 865 -20.71 4.20 -4.05
C GLN A 865 -20.96 5.27 -2.98
N ILE A 866 -20.47 6.50 -3.20
CA ILE A 866 -20.72 7.63 -2.31
C ILE A 866 -22.24 7.94 -2.23
N ALA A 867 -22.92 7.90 -3.37
CA ALA A 867 -24.37 8.13 -3.43
C ALA A 867 -25.14 7.07 -2.64
N ARG A 868 -24.74 5.80 -2.71
CA ARG A 868 -25.36 4.69 -1.97
C ARG A 868 -25.18 4.85 -0.46
N LEU A 869 -23.93 5.05 0.00
CA LEU A 869 -23.67 5.30 1.43
C LEU A 869 -24.39 6.54 1.94
N ALA A 870 -24.51 7.56 1.10
CA ALA A 870 -25.29 8.73 1.42
C ALA A 870 -26.79 8.42 1.53
N ALA A 871 -27.35 7.57 0.68
CA ALA A 871 -28.73 7.09 0.74
C ALA A 871 -28.99 6.28 2.02
N GLU A 872 -28.04 5.43 2.43
CA GLU A 872 -28.07 4.68 3.69
C GLU A 872 -28.04 5.56 4.95
N GLY A 873 -27.90 6.88 4.80
CA GLY A 873 -27.98 7.84 5.90
C GLY A 873 -26.65 8.22 6.54
N LEU A 874 -25.51 7.70 6.06
CA LEU A 874 -24.19 8.02 6.60
C LEU A 874 -23.84 9.50 6.37
N THR A 875 -23.25 10.16 7.34
CA THR A 875 -22.73 11.52 7.20
C THR A 875 -21.51 11.55 6.25
N ASN A 876 -21.14 12.73 5.74
CA ASN A 876 -19.95 12.87 4.90
C ASN A 876 -18.66 12.43 5.63
N LEU A 877 -18.62 12.63 6.95
CA LEU A 877 -17.53 12.21 7.81
C LEU A 877 -17.44 10.67 7.87
N GLU A 878 -18.58 9.98 8.05
CA GLU A 878 -18.65 8.52 8.07
C GLU A 878 -18.35 7.90 6.70
N ILE A 879 -18.88 8.49 5.62
CA ILE A 879 -18.56 8.07 4.26
C ILE A 879 -17.07 8.26 3.97
N GLY A 880 -16.52 9.41 4.36
CA GLY A 880 -15.09 9.68 4.22
C GLY A 880 -14.22 8.69 4.99
N ALA A 881 -14.61 8.33 6.22
CA ALA A 881 -13.93 7.32 7.02
C ALA A 881 -13.98 5.93 6.36
N GLN A 882 -15.11 5.54 5.74
CA GLN A 882 -15.25 4.26 5.07
C GLN A 882 -14.50 4.17 3.74
N LEU A 883 -14.47 5.27 2.97
CA LEU A 883 -13.88 5.30 1.63
C LEU A 883 -12.45 5.90 1.60
N PHE A 884 -11.91 6.24 2.76
CA PHE A 884 -10.60 6.89 2.92
C PHE A 884 -10.49 8.19 2.12
N LEU A 885 -11.54 9.00 2.20
CA LEU A 885 -11.65 10.33 1.59
C LEU A 885 -11.87 11.37 2.69
N SER A 886 -11.53 12.63 2.39
CA SER A 886 -11.93 13.71 3.27
C SER A 886 -13.45 13.96 3.18
N PRO A 887 -14.09 14.51 4.23
CA PRO A 887 -15.50 14.92 4.17
C PRO A 887 -15.78 15.91 3.04
N HIS A 888 -14.84 16.76 2.67
CA HIS A 888 -14.92 17.71 1.56
C HIS A 888 -14.93 17.03 0.19
N THR A 889 -14.07 16.04 0.01
CA THR A 889 -14.05 15.21 -1.20
C THR A 889 -15.39 14.48 -1.37
N VAL A 890 -15.96 13.95 -0.28
CA VAL A 890 -17.30 13.34 -0.30
C VAL A 890 -18.37 14.35 -0.71
N GLU A 891 -18.35 15.56 -0.13
CA GLU A 891 -19.30 16.63 -0.49
C GLU A 891 -19.17 17.03 -1.97
N TRP A 892 -17.94 17.15 -2.47
CA TRP A 892 -17.68 17.46 -3.87
C TRP A 892 -18.24 16.39 -4.81
N HIS A 893 -18.05 15.11 -4.50
CA HIS A 893 -18.65 14.02 -5.26
C HIS A 893 -20.19 14.05 -5.19
N LEU A 894 -20.76 14.27 -4.01
CA LEU A 894 -22.22 14.38 -3.86
C LEU A 894 -22.80 15.53 -4.67
N ARG A 895 -22.16 16.69 -4.75
CA ARG A 895 -22.58 17.80 -5.64
C ARG A 895 -22.60 17.37 -7.10
N LYS A 896 -21.58 16.63 -7.56
CA LYS A 896 -21.55 16.08 -8.92
C LYS A 896 -22.67 15.04 -9.13
N VAL A 897 -22.86 14.15 -8.18
CA VAL A 897 -23.95 13.15 -8.19
C VAL A 897 -25.31 13.85 -8.30
N PHE A 898 -25.56 14.87 -7.48
CA PHE A 898 -26.83 15.62 -7.52
C PHE A 898 -27.05 16.29 -8.88
N THR A 899 -26.00 16.85 -9.47
CA THR A 899 -26.05 17.44 -10.81
C THR A 899 -26.36 16.39 -11.88
N LYS A 900 -25.68 15.23 -11.83
CA LYS A 900 -25.86 14.16 -12.80
C LYS A 900 -27.23 13.48 -12.70
N LEU A 901 -27.75 13.32 -11.48
CA LEU A 901 -29.08 12.72 -11.22
C LEU A 901 -30.24 13.72 -11.28
N GLY A 902 -29.96 15.02 -11.48
CA GLY A 902 -31.00 16.06 -11.52
C GLY A 902 -31.71 16.27 -10.18
N ILE A 903 -31.11 15.91 -9.04
CA ILE A 903 -31.67 16.04 -7.70
C ILE A 903 -31.06 17.24 -6.96
N ARG A 904 -31.77 17.73 -5.92
CA ARG A 904 -31.33 18.91 -5.17
C ARG A 904 -30.98 18.64 -3.72
N SER A 905 -31.22 17.42 -3.25
CA SER A 905 -30.94 17.07 -1.86
C SER A 905 -30.64 15.58 -1.69
N ARG A 906 -29.87 15.29 -0.66
CA ARG A 906 -29.50 13.92 -0.24
C ARG A 906 -30.73 13.03 -0.01
N LYS A 907 -31.84 13.57 0.51
CA LYS A 907 -33.08 12.82 0.76
C LYS A 907 -33.74 12.26 -0.52
N GLN A 908 -33.36 12.77 -1.68
CA GLN A 908 -33.89 12.31 -2.97
C GLN A 908 -33.10 11.15 -3.57
N LEU A 909 -31.95 10.77 -2.97
CA LEU A 909 -31.11 9.68 -3.46
C LEU A 909 -31.85 8.33 -3.42
N ASP A 910 -32.58 8.03 -2.34
CA ASP A 910 -33.34 6.78 -2.19
C ASP A 910 -34.38 6.58 -3.29
N ALA A 911 -34.92 7.66 -3.83
CA ALA A 911 -35.94 7.60 -4.87
C ALA A 911 -35.39 7.39 -6.29
N VAL A 912 -34.11 7.70 -6.49
CA VAL A 912 -33.48 7.75 -7.82
C VAL A 912 -32.43 6.65 -8.02
N LEU A 913 -31.86 6.12 -6.92
CA LEU A 913 -30.90 5.03 -7.00
C LEU A 913 -31.63 3.67 -7.13
N PRO A 914 -31.28 2.83 -8.11
CA PRO A 914 -31.85 1.49 -8.20
C PRO A 914 -31.39 0.64 -7.03
N GLY A 915 -32.24 0.31 -6.07
CA GLY A 915 -31.93 -0.60 -4.97
C GLY A 915 -32.36 -0.21 -3.56
N GLY A 916 -33.06 0.88 -3.37
CA GLY A 916 -33.48 1.41 -2.05
C GLY A 916 -34.77 0.84 -1.48
N ALA A 917 -34.99 -0.50 -1.51
CA ALA A 917 -36.07 -1.11 -0.72
C ALA A 917 -35.90 -2.64 -0.66
N ALA A 918 -34.92 -3.15 0.06
CA ALA A 918 -34.97 -4.52 0.66
C ALA A 918 -33.67 -4.83 1.41
N THR A 919 -33.46 -4.28 2.59
CA THR A 919 -32.66 -4.96 3.63
C THR A 919 -33.03 -4.39 5.01
N LEU A 920 -34.20 -4.75 5.48
CA LEU A 920 -34.54 -4.81 6.90
C LEU A 920 -35.17 -6.16 7.10
N VAL A 921 -34.41 -7.13 7.55
CA VAL A 921 -34.61 -8.12 8.64
C VAL A 921 -33.32 -8.94 8.75
#